data_5eaa38645708bc7d7f615c37df72a9d7
#
_entry.id   5eaa38645708bc7d7f615c37df72a9d7
#
_cell.length_a   1.000
_cell.length_b   1.000
_cell.length_c   1.000
_cell.angle_alpha   90.00
_cell.angle_beta   90.00
_cell.angle_gamma   90.00
#
_symmetry.space_group_name_H-M   'P 1'
#
loop_
_entity.id
_entity.type
_entity.pdbx_description
1 polymer ?
#
loop_
_entity_poly.entity_id
_entity_poly.type
_entity_poly.pdbx_seq_one_letter_code
_entity_poly.pdbx_strand_id
1 'polypeptide(L)'
;FRFGKEDNFWEHGAGPCGPCSEIYYDRGEKYGCGKPGCTVGCDCDRYMEVWNNVFSQFNNDGKGNYSDLIQKNIDTGMGLERLAVVVQDVDSIFDVDTLQALRDKVCEMAGVKYKDDEKQDVSIRVITDHIRSVTFMVSDGIMPSNEGRGYVLRRLLRRAARHGRILGIEGKFLSKLCETVIEGSKDGYPELEEKRVFITKVISEEEEKFNKTIDQGLSILNDMEAEVLKNGSSVLAGEDAFKLYDTYGFPLDLTKEILEEKNITIDEDGFTKAMNEQREKARKARKTTNYMGADATVYDDIDPAITSKFVGYDKLENHSHVTVLTTEEEVVEALSEGDKGTIIVDETVFYGTMGGQEGDCGTITGSEGEFKVETTIHLKGGKIGHVGVMTKGMIKSGDEVTLKVGGAWRADTSKNHSATHLLQRALREVLGDHVEQKGSFVNPERLRFDFTHFQSMTAEEIAKVEDIVNDKISEAIPVITQVMTIEEAKNTGAMALFGEKYGDKVRVVSMGEFSKEFCGGTHVANTANIRLFKIISESGVAAGVRRIEALTDKGVMKYFASLEKELNEAAVAAKTERPQLIRRINAMNEEIKALSSENDKLKAQIANNALGDVSNDVKEVKGVKYIAAKVDNVDMNELRNLGDKLKGEIGSGVVLIVSAQGDKVNMIAMATDDVIAKGAHAGNLIKAVASIVGGGGGGRPNMAQAGGKNPAGIDELLAKVPEVLEGQIK
;
A
#
# COMPACT_ATOMS: atom_id res chain seq x y z
N PHE A 1 10.56 34.20 38.83
CA PHE A 1 11.34 34.47 37.62
C PHE A 1 10.43 35.06 36.56
N ARG A 2 10.96 35.99 35.76
CA ARG A 2 10.23 36.56 34.61
C ARG A 2 11.11 36.38 33.37
N PHE A 3 10.63 35.63 32.45
CA PHE A 3 11.29 35.38 31.17
C PHE A 3 10.60 36.12 30.03
N GLY A 4 11.14 36.02 28.82
CA GLY A 4 10.61 36.64 27.62
C GLY A 4 9.43 35.87 27.00
N LYS A 5 9.06 36.26 25.78
CA LYS A 5 8.00 35.61 25.05
C LYS A 5 8.31 34.16 24.75
N GLU A 6 9.58 33.80 24.60
CA GLU A 6 10.01 32.43 24.26
C GLU A 6 9.66 31.44 25.38
N ASP A 7 9.70 31.86 26.66
CA ASP A 7 9.46 30.98 27.81
C ASP A 7 8.10 31.22 28.47
N ASN A 8 7.63 32.49 28.52
CA ASN A 8 6.41 32.86 29.22
C ASN A 8 5.25 33.30 28.32
N PHE A 9 5.17 32.75 27.12
CA PHE A 9 4.03 32.92 26.21
C PHE A 9 3.79 31.65 25.44
N TRP A 10 2.59 31.12 25.56
CA TRP A 10 2.19 29.90 24.85
C TRP A 10 1.42 30.22 23.58
N GLU A 11 1.85 29.65 22.44
CA GLU A 11 1.16 29.70 21.16
C GLU A 11 1.47 28.43 20.34
N HIS A 12 0.49 27.98 19.56
CA HIS A 12 0.66 26.82 18.68
C HIS A 12 -0.03 27.07 17.33
N GLY A 13 0.68 27.68 16.39
CA GLY A 13 0.11 28.06 15.08
C GLY A 13 -0.99 29.11 15.21
N ALA A 14 -2.06 28.97 14.40
CA ALA A 14 -3.24 29.84 14.48
C ALA A 14 -4.16 29.37 15.62
N GLY A 15 -4.74 30.33 16.36
CA GLY A 15 -5.69 30.04 17.43
C GLY A 15 -5.45 30.78 18.72
N PRO A 16 -6.15 30.43 19.81
CA PRO A 16 -6.00 31.01 21.12
C PRO A 16 -4.56 30.92 21.64
N CYS A 17 -4.04 31.99 22.24
CA CYS A 17 -2.71 32.08 22.80
C CYS A 17 -2.63 33.15 23.88
N GLY A 18 -1.56 33.16 24.64
CA GLY A 18 -1.35 34.17 25.67
C GLY A 18 -0.14 33.91 26.57
N PRO A 19 0.15 34.85 27.50
CA PRO A 19 1.21 34.66 28.47
C PRO A 19 0.94 33.44 29.34
N CYS A 20 2.01 32.76 29.77
CA CYS A 20 1.90 31.61 30.66
C CYS A 20 2.69 31.81 31.95
N SER A 21 2.33 31.03 32.95
CA SER A 21 3.03 30.93 34.24
C SER A 21 3.22 29.46 34.57
N GLU A 22 4.46 29.07 34.80
CA GLU A 22 4.86 27.70 35.05
C GLU A 22 5.25 27.49 36.50
N ILE A 23 4.93 26.34 37.07
CA ILE A 23 5.30 25.94 38.42
C ILE A 23 6.38 24.85 38.29
N TYR A 24 7.54 25.17 38.85
CA TYR A 24 8.68 24.27 38.89
C TYR A 24 8.88 23.72 40.30
N TYR A 25 9.29 22.46 40.36
CA TYR A 25 9.74 21.82 41.59
C TYR A 25 11.27 21.73 41.61
N ASP A 26 11.92 22.25 42.67
CA ASP A 26 13.36 22.10 42.88
C ASP A 26 13.67 20.74 43.51
N ARG A 27 14.23 19.83 42.72
CA ARG A 27 14.59 18.46 43.10
C ARG A 27 15.89 18.41 43.94
N GLY A 28 16.51 19.54 44.13
CA GLY A 28 17.75 19.68 44.89
C GLY A 28 19.03 19.57 44.06
N GLU A 29 20.15 19.88 44.71
CA GLU A 29 21.46 20.04 44.05
C GLU A 29 21.97 18.75 43.39
N LYS A 30 21.55 17.56 43.85
CA LYS A 30 21.97 16.28 43.29
C LYS A 30 21.57 16.11 41.82
N TYR A 31 20.52 16.81 41.36
CA TYR A 31 20.04 16.80 39.97
C TYR A 31 20.52 18.02 39.17
N GLY A 32 21.28 18.92 39.79
CA GLY A 32 21.79 20.12 39.17
C GLY A 32 22.99 19.88 38.28
N CYS A 33 23.22 20.80 37.34
CA CYS A 33 24.37 20.74 36.41
C CYS A 33 25.73 21.07 37.07
N GLY A 34 25.76 21.39 38.36
CA GLY A 34 26.97 21.76 39.08
C GLY A 34 27.59 23.11 38.67
N LYS A 35 26.96 23.87 37.77
CA LYS A 35 27.45 25.17 37.29
C LYS A 35 27.04 26.30 38.25
N PRO A 36 27.90 27.30 38.49
CA PRO A 36 27.50 28.52 39.19
C PRO A 36 26.32 29.19 38.46
N GLY A 37 25.26 29.56 39.19
CA GLY A 37 24.08 30.19 38.59
C GLY A 37 23.01 29.26 38.10
N CYS A 38 23.07 27.96 38.42
CA CYS A 38 21.99 27.02 38.17
C CYS A 38 20.69 27.50 38.82
N THR A 39 19.67 27.80 37.99
CA THR A 39 18.39 28.36 38.43
C THR A 39 17.26 27.85 37.51
N VAL A 40 16.01 28.25 37.79
CA VAL A 40 14.88 27.97 36.90
C VAL A 40 15.20 28.45 35.47
N GLY A 41 14.90 27.62 34.46
CA GLY A 41 15.31 27.84 33.07
C GLY A 41 16.66 27.21 32.68
N CYS A 42 17.33 26.52 33.60
CA CYS A 42 18.49 25.70 33.28
C CYS A 42 18.03 24.36 32.69
N ASP A 43 18.72 23.87 31.64
CA ASP A 43 18.44 22.60 30.96
C ASP A 43 18.73 21.33 31.78
N CYS A 44 19.10 21.49 33.07
CA CYS A 44 19.35 20.35 33.94
C CYS A 44 18.08 19.86 34.65
N ASP A 45 18.13 18.62 35.18
CA ASP A 45 16.99 17.95 35.82
C ASP A 45 16.62 18.50 37.22
N ARG A 46 17.29 19.55 37.71
CA ARG A 46 17.04 20.12 39.07
C ARG A 46 15.67 20.77 39.15
N TYR A 47 15.35 21.64 38.19
CA TYR A 47 14.09 22.39 38.17
C TYR A 47 13.14 21.78 37.19
N MET A 48 12.26 20.93 37.68
CA MET A 48 11.30 20.22 36.83
C MET A 48 9.98 21.00 36.79
N GLU A 49 9.56 21.41 35.60
CA GLU A 49 8.23 21.96 35.38
C GLU A 49 7.16 20.89 35.64
N VAL A 50 6.23 21.16 36.52
CA VAL A 50 5.13 20.25 36.85
C VAL A 50 3.79 20.75 36.36
N TRP A 51 3.62 22.09 36.26
CA TRP A 51 2.32 22.66 35.87
C TRP A 51 2.53 23.96 35.08
N ASN A 52 1.81 24.11 33.99
CA ASN A 52 1.75 25.30 33.16
C ASN A 52 0.32 25.88 33.17
N ASN A 53 0.19 27.21 33.42
CA ASN A 53 -1.06 27.95 33.39
C ASN A 53 -0.99 28.99 32.28
N VAL A 54 -1.75 28.78 31.19
CA VAL A 54 -1.80 29.68 30.04
C VAL A 54 -2.97 30.65 30.18
N PHE A 55 -2.71 31.92 30.15
CA PHE A 55 -3.72 32.97 30.17
C PHE A 55 -4.08 33.34 28.75
N SER A 56 -4.98 32.54 28.12
CA SER A 56 -5.43 32.74 26.76
C SER A 56 -6.19 34.05 26.61
N GLN A 57 -5.54 35.07 26.05
CA GLN A 57 -6.08 36.42 25.88
C GLN A 57 -6.21 36.80 24.41
N PHE A 58 -5.42 36.20 23.54
CA PHE A 58 -5.28 36.55 22.14
C PHE A 58 -5.64 35.40 21.22
N ASN A 59 -6.02 35.76 20.00
CA ASN A 59 -6.14 34.84 18.86
C ASN A 59 -5.04 35.17 17.85
N ASN A 60 -4.16 34.23 17.56
CA ASN A 60 -3.14 34.32 16.52
C ASN A 60 -3.73 33.90 15.18
N ASP A 61 -3.57 34.69 14.14
CA ASP A 61 -4.04 34.38 12.78
C ASP A 61 -3.11 33.42 12.00
N GLY A 62 -2.05 32.93 12.64
CA GLY A 62 -1.02 32.09 12.02
C GLY A 62 -0.01 32.84 11.16
N LYS A 63 -0.13 34.18 11.06
CA LYS A 63 0.80 35.08 10.36
C LYS A 63 1.53 36.02 11.31
N GLY A 64 1.35 35.82 12.61
CA GLY A 64 1.96 36.62 13.66
C GLY A 64 1.15 37.86 14.08
N ASN A 65 -0.10 38.03 13.64
CA ASN A 65 -0.98 39.08 14.13
C ASN A 65 -1.87 38.53 15.24
N TYR A 66 -2.03 39.33 16.28
CA TYR A 66 -2.80 38.98 17.47
C TYR A 66 -4.01 39.89 17.61
N SER A 67 -5.17 39.32 17.85
CA SER A 67 -6.39 40.06 18.23
C SER A 67 -6.87 39.56 19.59
N ASP A 68 -7.54 40.43 20.37
CA ASP A 68 -8.11 40.01 21.64
C ASP A 68 -9.20 38.94 21.46
N LEU A 69 -9.20 37.93 22.34
CA LEU A 69 -10.32 36.99 22.42
C LEU A 69 -11.55 37.69 23.02
N ILE A 70 -12.73 37.38 22.46
CA ILE A 70 -14.00 37.87 23.02
C ILE A 70 -14.18 37.41 24.47
N GLN A 71 -13.82 36.16 24.74
CA GLN A 71 -13.81 35.56 26.07
C GLN A 71 -12.39 35.10 26.42
N LYS A 72 -11.80 35.68 27.49
CA LYS A 72 -10.50 35.26 28.00
C LYS A 72 -10.65 34.04 28.88
N ASN A 73 -9.71 33.11 28.78
CA ASN A 73 -9.70 31.83 29.48
C ASN A 73 -8.36 31.64 30.20
N ILE A 74 -8.35 30.69 31.10
CA ILE A 74 -7.12 30.12 31.68
C ILE A 74 -7.13 28.63 31.33
N ASP A 75 -6.18 28.25 30.50
CA ASP A 75 -5.94 26.84 30.16
C ASP A 75 -4.79 26.33 30.99
N THR A 76 -4.98 25.23 31.70
CA THR A 76 -3.95 24.66 32.55
C THR A 76 -3.51 23.29 32.06
N GLY A 77 -2.21 23.02 32.09
CA GLY A 77 -1.64 21.72 31.74
C GLY A 77 -0.68 21.24 32.83
N MET A 78 -0.90 20.03 33.34
CA MET A 78 -0.04 19.41 34.35
C MET A 78 0.42 18.03 33.87
N GLY A 79 1.73 17.76 33.92
CA GLY A 79 2.29 16.46 33.62
C GLY A 79 2.04 15.49 34.76
N LEU A 80 1.16 14.48 34.53
CA LEU A 80 0.85 13.45 35.54
C LEU A 80 2.12 12.74 36.01
N GLU A 81 2.94 12.28 35.07
CA GLU A 81 4.19 11.57 35.38
C GLU A 81 5.21 12.46 36.07
N ARG A 82 5.32 13.76 35.71
CA ARG A 82 6.18 14.71 36.36
C ARG A 82 5.74 14.97 37.82
N LEU A 83 4.43 15.10 38.05
CA LEU A 83 3.88 15.20 39.40
C LEU A 83 4.12 13.90 40.19
N ALA A 84 3.94 12.75 39.56
CA ALA A 84 4.18 11.45 40.19
C ALA A 84 5.67 11.29 40.60
N VAL A 85 6.63 11.75 39.79
CA VAL A 85 8.05 11.78 40.18
C VAL A 85 8.27 12.53 41.48
N VAL A 86 7.61 13.70 41.65
CA VAL A 86 7.72 14.51 42.84
C VAL A 86 7.08 13.83 44.06
N VAL A 87 5.86 13.30 43.90
CA VAL A 87 5.08 12.69 44.98
C VAL A 87 5.66 11.35 45.43
N GLN A 88 6.19 10.57 44.51
CA GLN A 88 6.81 9.26 44.76
C GLN A 88 8.30 9.36 45.13
N ASP A 89 8.91 10.57 45.03
CA ASP A 89 10.33 10.85 45.28
C ASP A 89 11.26 9.89 44.51
N VAL A 90 11.02 9.76 43.21
CA VAL A 90 11.80 8.90 42.30
C VAL A 90 12.69 9.73 41.36
N ASP A 91 13.68 9.07 40.73
CA ASP A 91 14.70 9.77 39.94
C ASP A 91 14.23 10.16 38.53
N SER A 92 13.30 9.42 37.97
CA SER A 92 12.85 9.60 36.58
C SER A 92 11.37 9.26 36.41
N ILE A 93 10.74 9.80 35.37
CA ILE A 93 9.38 9.39 34.97
C ILE A 93 9.28 7.87 34.68
N PHE A 94 10.37 7.24 34.27
CA PHE A 94 10.44 5.79 34.05
C PHE A 94 10.53 4.96 35.35
N ASP A 95 10.69 5.62 36.48
CA ASP A 95 10.71 5.01 37.82
C ASP A 95 9.37 5.16 38.56
N VAL A 96 8.39 5.92 37.99
CA VAL A 96 7.04 6.00 38.56
C VAL A 96 6.29 4.68 38.36
N ASP A 97 5.40 4.34 39.27
CA ASP A 97 4.67 3.09 39.33
C ASP A 97 3.97 2.72 38.00
N THR A 98 3.34 3.68 37.32
CA THR A 98 2.62 3.47 36.05
C THR A 98 3.53 3.10 34.89
N LEU A 99 4.80 3.55 34.86
CA LEU A 99 5.75 3.24 33.81
C LEU A 99 6.75 2.15 34.22
N GLN A 100 7.00 2.00 35.51
CA GLN A 100 7.94 1.01 36.03
C GLN A 100 7.58 -0.41 35.62
N ALA A 101 6.29 -0.79 35.76
CA ALA A 101 5.84 -2.13 35.37
C ALA A 101 6.10 -2.45 33.89
N LEU A 102 5.87 -1.46 33.03
CA LEU A 102 6.12 -1.59 31.58
C LEU A 102 7.62 -1.64 31.28
N ARG A 103 8.44 -0.76 31.88
CA ARG A 103 9.90 -0.78 31.77
C ARG A 103 10.49 -2.11 32.23
N ASP A 104 10.05 -2.61 33.37
CA ASP A 104 10.53 -3.89 33.92
C ASP A 104 10.14 -5.06 33.02
N LYS A 105 8.98 -5.01 32.36
CA LYS A 105 8.59 -5.98 31.36
C LYS A 105 9.48 -5.95 30.12
N VAL A 106 9.92 -4.78 29.66
CA VAL A 106 10.92 -4.64 28.58
C VAL A 106 12.23 -5.30 29.01
N CYS A 107 12.70 -5.01 30.23
CA CYS A 107 13.94 -5.59 30.78
C CYS A 107 13.85 -7.12 30.88
N GLU A 108 12.72 -7.65 31.38
CA GLU A 108 12.47 -9.12 31.45
C GLU A 108 12.59 -9.77 30.07
N MET A 109 11.95 -9.16 29.05
CA MET A 109 11.93 -9.71 27.69
C MET A 109 13.30 -9.65 27.01
N ALA A 110 14.08 -8.62 27.30
CA ALA A 110 15.43 -8.44 26.77
C ALA A 110 16.52 -9.21 27.57
N GLY A 111 16.20 -9.69 28.78
CA GLY A 111 17.17 -10.31 29.66
C GLY A 111 18.23 -9.33 30.19
N VAL A 112 17.91 -8.05 30.29
CA VAL A 112 18.80 -6.95 30.74
C VAL A 112 18.25 -6.29 32.00
N LYS A 113 19.10 -5.47 32.64
CA LYS A 113 18.70 -4.75 33.85
C LYS A 113 18.85 -3.25 33.65
N TYR A 114 17.81 -2.51 34.01
CA TYR A 114 17.79 -1.05 33.91
C TYR A 114 18.83 -0.42 34.82
N LYS A 115 19.54 0.60 34.36
CA LYS A 115 20.66 1.31 34.99
C LYS A 115 21.99 0.52 35.04
N ASP A 116 22.11 -0.58 34.30
CA ASP A 116 23.39 -1.30 34.18
C ASP A 116 24.22 -0.82 32.97
N ASP A 117 23.58 -0.39 31.88
CA ASP A 117 24.22 0.14 30.67
C ASP A 117 23.42 1.29 30.08
N GLU A 118 24.04 2.46 29.91
CA GLU A 118 23.40 3.69 29.48
C GLU A 118 22.76 3.58 28.06
N LYS A 119 23.40 2.85 27.16
CA LYS A 119 22.87 2.64 25.78
C LYS A 119 21.66 1.72 25.79
N GLN A 120 21.68 0.68 26.61
CA GLN A 120 20.53 -0.18 26.81
C GLN A 120 19.39 0.57 27.47
N ASP A 121 19.67 1.45 28.43
CA ASP A 121 18.68 2.28 29.11
C ASP A 121 17.94 3.20 28.14
N VAL A 122 18.66 3.80 27.17
CA VAL A 122 18.02 4.58 26.11
C VAL A 122 17.00 3.73 25.34
N SER A 123 17.39 2.52 24.93
CA SER A 123 16.50 1.61 24.21
C SER A 123 15.29 1.17 25.03
N ILE A 124 15.50 0.88 26.33
CA ILE A 124 14.43 0.52 27.27
C ILE A 124 13.42 1.67 27.39
N ARG A 125 13.91 2.90 27.58
CA ARG A 125 13.07 4.11 27.68
C ARG A 125 12.28 4.37 26.40
N VAL A 126 12.93 4.28 25.24
CA VAL A 126 12.27 4.46 23.94
C VAL A 126 11.13 3.46 23.75
N ILE A 127 11.37 2.16 24.02
CA ILE A 127 10.33 1.14 23.91
C ILE A 127 9.16 1.42 24.85
N THR A 128 9.46 1.75 26.11
CA THR A 128 8.45 2.02 27.15
C THR A 128 7.56 3.20 26.78
N ASP A 129 8.14 4.32 26.36
CA ASP A 129 7.42 5.52 25.94
C ASP A 129 6.57 5.27 24.70
N HIS A 130 7.19 4.69 23.68
CA HIS A 130 6.54 4.54 22.39
C HIS A 130 5.41 3.52 22.39
N ILE A 131 5.57 2.37 23.06
CA ILE A 131 4.49 1.38 23.08
C ILE A 131 3.28 1.88 23.87
N ARG A 132 3.47 2.65 24.95
CA ARG A 132 2.37 3.31 25.64
C ARG A 132 1.64 4.26 24.70
N SER A 133 2.38 5.17 24.07
CA SER A 133 1.81 6.14 23.12
C SER A 133 1.06 5.46 21.98
N VAL A 134 1.65 4.43 21.36
CA VAL A 134 1.03 3.67 20.27
C VAL A 134 -0.26 2.96 20.72
N THR A 135 -0.28 2.38 21.92
CA THR A 135 -1.47 1.71 22.47
C THR A 135 -2.65 2.67 22.56
N PHE A 136 -2.44 3.86 23.12
CA PHE A 136 -3.48 4.89 23.24
C PHE A 136 -3.89 5.44 21.87
N MET A 137 -2.94 5.72 20.98
CA MET A 137 -3.24 6.21 19.62
C MET A 137 -4.14 5.22 18.86
N VAL A 138 -3.86 3.91 18.95
CA VAL A 138 -4.70 2.89 18.30
C VAL A 138 -6.09 2.82 18.96
N SER A 139 -6.18 2.93 20.28
CA SER A 139 -7.46 3.01 21.01
C SER A 139 -8.30 4.19 20.55
N ASP A 140 -7.65 5.34 20.25
CA ASP A 140 -8.30 6.54 19.75
C ASP A 140 -8.62 6.48 18.23
N GLY A 141 -8.48 5.30 17.61
CA GLY A 141 -8.84 5.05 16.21
C GLY A 141 -7.78 5.47 15.20
N ILE A 142 -6.55 5.81 15.62
CA ILE A 142 -5.47 6.10 14.68
C ILE A 142 -4.89 4.79 14.15
N MET A 143 -4.86 4.67 12.81
CA MET A 143 -4.30 3.49 12.13
C MET A 143 -2.94 3.78 11.51
N PRO A 144 -2.00 2.81 11.48
CA PRO A 144 -0.72 2.97 10.81
C PRO A 144 -0.91 3.35 9.34
N SER A 145 -0.31 4.46 8.90
CA SER A 145 -0.40 4.93 7.52
C SER A 145 0.91 5.61 7.07
N ASN A 146 0.97 6.05 5.80
CA ASN A 146 2.13 6.76 5.26
C ASN A 146 2.05 8.28 5.44
N GLU A 147 0.94 8.82 5.91
CA GLU A 147 0.70 10.25 6.01
C GLU A 147 -0.03 10.62 7.32
N GLY A 148 0.08 11.88 7.73
CA GLY A 148 -0.66 12.43 8.86
C GLY A 148 -0.37 11.76 10.20
N ARG A 149 -1.40 11.64 11.05
CA ARG A 149 -1.29 11.06 12.41
C ARG A 149 -0.88 9.57 12.38
N GLY A 150 -1.34 8.82 11.38
CA GLY A 150 -1.00 7.42 11.23
C GLY A 150 0.47 7.18 10.86
N TYR A 151 1.13 8.13 10.18
CA TYR A 151 2.57 8.09 9.97
C TYR A 151 3.34 8.24 11.29
N VAL A 152 2.91 9.14 12.17
CA VAL A 152 3.53 9.30 13.49
C VAL A 152 3.43 8.02 14.30
N LEU A 153 2.24 7.41 14.37
CA LEU A 153 2.03 6.11 15.03
C LEU A 153 2.97 5.04 14.46
N ARG A 154 3.01 4.93 13.16
CA ARG A 154 3.85 3.95 12.46
C ARG A 154 5.34 4.15 12.72
N ARG A 155 5.80 5.40 12.77
CA ARG A 155 7.17 5.77 13.12
C ARG A 155 7.53 5.34 14.54
N LEU A 156 6.67 5.66 15.52
CA LEU A 156 6.90 5.29 16.93
C LEU A 156 6.98 3.77 17.09
N LEU A 157 6.04 3.03 16.49
CA LEU A 157 6.00 1.57 16.54
C LEU A 157 7.27 0.94 15.95
N ARG A 158 7.68 1.39 14.76
CA ARG A 158 8.88 0.88 14.09
C ARG A 158 10.16 1.23 14.84
N ARG A 159 10.22 2.42 15.43
CA ARG A 159 11.34 2.83 16.29
C ARG A 159 11.44 1.94 17.52
N ALA A 160 10.32 1.65 18.18
CA ALA A 160 10.28 0.71 19.31
C ALA A 160 10.72 -0.71 18.89
N ALA A 161 10.26 -1.21 17.75
CA ALA A 161 10.66 -2.51 17.22
C ALA A 161 12.18 -2.60 16.94
N ARG A 162 12.78 -1.55 16.36
CA ARG A 162 14.24 -1.46 16.18
C ARG A 162 14.99 -1.51 17.49
N HIS A 163 14.57 -0.71 18.48
CA HIS A 163 15.22 -0.71 19.79
C HIS A 163 15.11 -2.08 20.50
N GLY A 164 14.03 -2.82 20.27
CA GLY A 164 13.93 -4.22 20.70
C GLY A 164 15.01 -5.10 20.08
N ARG A 165 15.28 -4.95 18.77
CA ARG A 165 16.37 -5.66 18.11
C ARG A 165 17.73 -5.28 18.66
N ILE A 166 17.98 -4.01 18.98
CA ILE A 166 19.23 -3.54 19.63
C ILE A 166 19.41 -4.21 20.99
N LEU A 167 18.33 -4.43 21.75
CA LEU A 167 18.34 -5.14 23.02
C LEU A 167 18.40 -6.68 22.89
N GLY A 168 18.39 -7.22 21.65
CA GLY A 168 18.43 -8.65 21.39
C GLY A 168 17.08 -9.37 21.50
N ILE A 169 15.95 -8.64 21.53
CA ILE A 169 14.62 -9.24 21.55
C ILE A 169 14.29 -9.74 20.13
N GLU A 170 14.05 -11.03 19.98
CA GLU A 170 13.69 -11.65 18.72
C GLU A 170 12.17 -11.78 18.53
N GLY A 171 11.72 -11.71 17.28
CA GLY A 171 10.32 -11.90 16.92
C GLY A 171 9.41 -10.73 17.27
N LYS A 172 8.12 -11.04 17.51
CA LYS A 172 7.10 -10.05 17.91
C LYS A 172 7.05 -9.92 19.43
N PHE A 173 7.16 -8.72 19.92
CA PHE A 173 7.14 -8.44 21.37
C PHE A 173 6.28 -7.23 21.76
N LEU A 174 6.04 -6.29 20.85
CA LEU A 174 5.31 -5.07 21.14
C LEU A 174 3.85 -5.33 21.52
N SER A 175 3.21 -6.32 20.90
CA SER A 175 1.84 -6.72 21.28
C SER A 175 1.74 -7.24 22.72
N LYS A 176 2.79 -7.92 23.21
CA LYS A 176 2.85 -8.37 24.62
C LYS A 176 3.05 -7.21 25.60
N LEU A 177 3.85 -6.22 25.20
CA LEU A 177 4.02 -4.98 25.99
C LEU A 177 2.73 -4.14 26.01
N CYS A 178 2.01 -4.10 24.89
CA CYS A 178 0.69 -3.48 24.80
C CYS A 178 -0.28 -4.04 25.85
N GLU A 179 -0.30 -5.36 26.09
CA GLU A 179 -1.08 -5.97 27.15
C GLU A 179 -0.73 -5.38 28.53
N THR A 180 0.55 -5.15 28.80
CA THR A 180 1.01 -4.54 30.06
C THR A 180 0.52 -3.08 30.18
N VAL A 181 0.49 -2.32 29.08
CA VAL A 181 -0.06 -0.96 29.05
C VAL A 181 -1.55 -0.97 29.36
N ILE A 182 -2.31 -1.88 28.75
CA ILE A 182 -3.76 -2.02 28.96
C ILE A 182 -4.04 -2.37 30.41
N GLU A 183 -3.36 -3.39 30.95
CA GLU A 183 -3.54 -3.80 32.36
C GLU A 183 -3.27 -2.65 33.34
N GLY A 184 -2.22 -1.88 33.11
CA GLY A 184 -1.85 -0.74 33.97
C GLY A 184 -2.74 0.49 33.82
N SER A 185 -3.58 0.57 32.77
CA SER A 185 -4.32 1.79 32.44
C SER A 185 -5.85 1.61 32.39
N LYS A 186 -6.37 0.38 32.32
CA LYS A 186 -7.80 0.06 32.09
C LYS A 186 -8.75 0.63 33.16
N ASP A 187 -8.30 0.85 34.39
CA ASP A 187 -9.13 1.41 35.44
C ASP A 187 -9.45 2.90 35.21
N GLY A 188 -8.52 3.64 34.61
CA GLY A 188 -8.71 5.03 34.21
C GLY A 188 -9.24 5.19 32.78
N TYR A 189 -9.01 4.17 31.91
CA TYR A 189 -9.33 4.18 30.48
C TYR A 189 -9.96 2.83 30.08
N PRO A 190 -11.23 2.59 30.45
CA PRO A 190 -11.90 1.31 30.22
C PRO A 190 -12.00 0.92 28.75
N GLU A 191 -11.99 1.89 27.84
CA GLU A 191 -11.96 1.68 26.38
C GLU A 191 -10.72 0.90 25.90
N LEU A 192 -9.63 0.91 26.63
CA LEU A 192 -8.47 0.08 26.32
C LEU A 192 -8.77 -1.40 26.48
N GLU A 193 -9.53 -1.76 27.53
CA GLU A 193 -9.98 -3.14 27.75
C GLU A 193 -11.01 -3.57 26.71
N GLU A 194 -11.99 -2.72 26.42
CA GLU A 194 -13.01 -2.97 25.41
C GLU A 194 -12.43 -3.24 24.04
N LYS A 195 -11.34 -2.51 23.68
CA LYS A 195 -10.66 -2.60 22.39
C LYS A 195 -9.38 -3.46 22.43
N ARG A 196 -9.10 -4.18 23.51
CA ARG A 196 -7.87 -4.97 23.73
C ARG A 196 -7.48 -5.82 22.52
N VAL A 197 -8.41 -6.63 22.03
CA VAL A 197 -8.16 -7.54 20.89
C VAL A 197 -7.83 -6.76 19.62
N PHE A 198 -8.49 -5.66 19.38
CA PHE A 198 -8.23 -4.79 18.23
C PHE A 198 -6.86 -4.13 18.31
N ILE A 199 -6.54 -3.51 19.46
CA ILE A 199 -5.27 -2.78 19.66
C ILE A 199 -4.07 -3.73 19.50
N THR A 200 -4.11 -4.87 20.19
CA THR A 200 -3.03 -5.87 20.14
C THR A 200 -2.85 -6.43 18.74
N LYS A 201 -3.94 -6.64 18.00
CA LYS A 201 -3.89 -7.11 16.61
C LYS A 201 -3.26 -6.10 15.67
N VAL A 202 -3.66 -4.82 15.73
CA VAL A 202 -3.08 -3.74 14.90
C VAL A 202 -1.57 -3.61 15.13
N ILE A 203 -1.15 -3.59 16.40
CA ILE A 203 0.27 -3.50 16.78
C ILE A 203 1.03 -4.73 16.27
N SER A 204 0.51 -5.93 16.50
CA SER A 204 1.14 -7.18 16.06
C SER A 204 1.32 -7.27 14.54
N GLU A 205 0.30 -6.86 13.76
CA GLU A 205 0.34 -6.88 12.31
C GLU A 205 1.35 -5.88 11.73
N GLU A 206 1.41 -4.65 12.27
CA GLU A 206 2.38 -3.65 11.78
C GLU A 206 3.80 -4.03 12.19
N GLU A 207 4.00 -4.59 13.39
CA GLU A 207 5.29 -5.13 13.84
C GLU A 207 5.75 -6.28 12.94
N GLU A 208 4.84 -7.21 12.58
CA GLU A 208 5.17 -8.34 11.70
C GLU A 208 5.56 -7.87 10.29
N LYS A 209 4.81 -6.91 9.73
CA LYS A 209 5.13 -6.30 8.43
C LYS A 209 6.52 -5.65 8.45
N PHE A 210 6.84 -4.95 9.53
CA PHE A 210 8.14 -4.31 9.68
C PHE A 210 9.26 -5.33 9.89
N ASN A 211 9.05 -6.36 10.71
CA ASN A 211 10.03 -7.42 10.94
C ASN A 211 10.42 -8.18 9.66
N LYS A 212 9.51 -8.31 8.70
CA LYS A 212 9.81 -8.90 7.37
C LYS A 212 10.75 -8.05 6.53
N THR A 213 10.79 -6.75 6.74
CA THR A 213 11.56 -5.80 5.92
C THR A 213 12.76 -5.21 6.64
N ILE A 214 12.78 -5.23 7.99
CA ILE A 214 13.83 -4.55 8.77
C ILE A 214 15.21 -5.16 8.52
N ASP A 215 15.34 -6.46 8.53
CA ASP A 215 16.65 -7.14 8.37
C ASP A 215 17.23 -6.86 6.98
N GLN A 216 16.37 -6.86 5.95
CA GLN A 216 16.77 -6.52 4.59
C GLN A 216 17.10 -5.03 4.46
N GLY A 217 16.28 -4.16 5.05
CA GLY A 217 16.50 -2.71 5.06
C GLY A 217 17.80 -2.33 5.77
N LEU A 218 18.09 -2.93 6.92
CA LEU A 218 19.35 -2.73 7.65
C LEU A 218 20.56 -3.23 6.86
N SER A 219 20.46 -4.39 6.21
CA SER A 219 21.55 -4.90 5.36
C SER A 219 21.87 -3.94 4.21
N ILE A 220 20.84 -3.44 3.52
CA ILE A 220 21.00 -2.48 2.43
C ILE A 220 21.56 -1.14 2.92
N LEU A 221 21.06 -0.65 4.07
CA LEU A 221 21.58 0.59 4.68
C LEU A 221 23.06 0.45 5.05
N ASN A 222 23.48 -0.69 5.60
CA ASN A 222 24.89 -0.97 5.90
C ASN A 222 25.76 -0.99 4.63
N ASP A 223 25.27 -1.55 3.52
CA ASP A 223 25.97 -1.54 2.24
C ASP A 223 26.11 -0.11 1.68
N MET A 224 25.04 0.68 1.72
CA MET A 224 25.04 2.09 1.33
C MET A 224 26.00 2.93 2.17
N GLU A 225 26.00 2.71 3.48
CA GLU A 225 26.91 3.35 4.42
C GLU A 225 28.38 3.01 4.12
N ALA A 226 28.68 1.74 3.90
CA ALA A 226 30.03 1.31 3.53
C ALA A 226 30.50 1.98 2.22
N GLU A 227 29.59 2.19 1.27
CA GLU A 227 29.88 2.89 0.02
C GLU A 227 30.11 4.39 0.25
N VAL A 228 29.29 5.06 1.06
CA VAL A 228 29.47 6.47 1.44
C VAL A 228 30.83 6.69 2.08
N LEU A 229 31.21 5.85 3.06
CA LEU A 229 32.49 5.95 3.76
C LEU A 229 33.68 5.64 2.83
N LYS A 230 33.56 4.65 1.93
CA LYS A 230 34.57 4.31 0.93
C LYS A 230 34.86 5.46 -0.04
N ASN A 231 33.81 6.24 -0.38
CA ASN A 231 33.90 7.39 -1.26
C ASN A 231 34.39 8.66 -0.52
N GLY A 232 34.71 8.58 0.77
CA GLY A 232 35.15 9.70 1.60
C GLY A 232 34.04 10.76 1.84
N SER A 233 32.78 10.39 1.65
CA SER A 233 31.61 11.22 1.92
C SER A 233 31.11 11.01 3.34
N SER A 234 30.40 12.00 3.87
CA SER A 234 29.63 11.90 5.12
C SER A 234 28.13 12.16 4.85
N VAL A 235 27.70 12.09 3.59
CA VAL A 235 26.30 12.34 3.19
C VAL A 235 25.80 11.19 2.33
N LEU A 236 24.69 10.58 2.77
CA LEU A 236 23.95 9.62 1.96
C LEU A 236 23.07 10.35 0.94
N ALA A 237 23.09 9.91 -0.32
CA ALA A 237 22.28 10.50 -1.38
C ALA A 237 20.77 10.39 -1.07
N GLY A 238 20.01 11.45 -1.38
CA GLY A 238 18.57 11.49 -1.14
C GLY A 238 17.78 10.43 -1.91
N GLU A 239 18.22 10.05 -3.11
CA GLU A 239 17.62 8.97 -3.91
C GLU A 239 17.77 7.59 -3.23
N ASP A 240 18.91 7.33 -2.59
CA ASP A 240 19.15 6.08 -1.87
C ASP A 240 18.30 6.01 -0.58
N ALA A 241 18.21 7.12 0.15
CA ALA A 241 17.31 7.23 1.29
C ALA A 241 15.83 7.07 0.87
N PHE A 242 15.45 7.62 -0.29
CA PHE A 242 14.11 7.46 -0.84
C PHE A 242 13.82 6.00 -1.24
N LYS A 243 14.79 5.30 -1.80
CA LYS A 243 14.66 3.87 -2.13
C LYS A 243 14.42 3.01 -0.89
N LEU A 244 15.12 3.29 0.22
CA LEU A 244 14.86 2.64 1.51
C LEU A 244 13.44 2.91 2.01
N TYR A 245 12.97 4.14 1.87
CA TYR A 245 11.62 4.55 2.28
C TYR A 245 10.52 3.90 1.42
N ASP A 246 10.61 4.02 0.09
CA ASP A 246 9.56 3.62 -0.85
C ASP A 246 9.49 2.10 -1.02
N THR A 247 10.64 1.44 -1.18
CA THR A 247 10.71 0.00 -1.49
C THR A 247 10.67 -0.88 -0.25
N TYR A 248 11.38 -0.48 0.80
CA TYR A 248 11.54 -1.30 2.01
C TYR A 248 10.74 -0.78 3.21
N GLY A 249 10.02 0.33 3.03
CA GLY A 249 9.21 0.92 4.08
C GLY A 249 10.00 1.39 5.30
N PHE A 250 11.28 1.76 5.10
CA PHE A 250 12.17 2.28 6.14
C PHE A 250 11.90 3.78 6.31
N PRO A 251 11.36 4.24 7.45
CA PRO A 251 11.08 5.67 7.65
C PRO A 251 12.36 6.51 7.54
N LEU A 252 12.28 7.68 6.89
CA LEU A 252 13.43 8.58 6.75
C LEU A 252 14.07 8.93 8.09
N ASP A 253 13.24 9.22 9.10
CA ASP A 253 13.73 9.55 10.45
C ASP A 253 14.50 8.40 11.09
N LEU A 254 14.08 7.15 10.83
CA LEU A 254 14.80 5.98 11.31
C LEU A 254 16.15 5.81 10.57
N THR A 255 16.18 6.08 9.28
CA THR A 255 17.43 6.11 8.50
C THR A 255 18.37 7.19 9.01
N LYS A 256 17.86 8.39 9.32
CA LYS A 256 18.64 9.48 9.93
C LYS A 256 19.25 9.05 11.25
N GLU A 257 18.44 8.54 12.18
CA GLU A 257 18.89 8.11 13.51
C GLU A 257 20.03 7.08 13.44
N ILE A 258 19.94 6.11 12.51
CA ILE A 258 20.97 5.10 12.33
C ILE A 258 22.27 5.69 11.78
N LEU A 259 22.16 6.62 10.83
CA LEU A 259 23.31 7.24 10.17
C LEU A 259 23.99 8.27 11.09
N GLU A 260 23.23 9.00 11.91
CA GLU A 260 23.73 9.95 12.91
C GLU A 260 24.63 9.27 13.96
N GLU A 261 24.33 8.03 14.36
CA GLU A 261 25.18 7.23 15.24
C GLU A 261 26.62 7.07 14.68
N LYS A 262 26.78 7.25 13.35
CA LYS A 262 28.04 7.11 12.61
C LYS A 262 28.53 8.42 11.98
N ASN A 263 27.93 9.55 12.35
CA ASN A 263 28.23 10.90 11.83
C ASN A 263 28.00 11.01 10.30
N ILE A 264 27.01 10.31 9.76
CA ILE A 264 26.58 10.42 8.37
C ILE A 264 25.23 11.16 8.33
N THR A 265 25.08 12.13 7.44
CA THR A 265 23.86 12.89 7.20
C THR A 265 23.16 12.42 5.92
N ILE A 266 21.94 12.91 5.67
CA ILE A 266 21.18 12.58 4.45
C ILE A 266 20.98 13.86 3.63
N ASP A 267 21.04 13.75 2.30
CA ASP A 267 20.59 14.78 1.35
C ASP A 267 19.05 14.84 1.36
N GLU A 268 18.48 15.67 2.24
CA GLU A 268 17.03 15.81 2.40
C GLU A 268 16.35 16.47 1.20
N ASP A 269 17.05 17.36 0.51
CA ASP A 269 16.54 18.03 -0.69
C ASP A 269 16.40 17.00 -1.83
N GLY A 270 17.40 16.14 -2.02
CA GLY A 270 17.36 15.03 -2.95
C GLY A 270 16.26 14.02 -2.62
N PHE A 271 16.06 13.68 -1.36
CA PHE A 271 14.96 12.84 -0.91
C PHE A 271 13.59 13.45 -1.23
N THR A 272 13.41 14.74 -0.93
CA THR A 272 12.16 15.47 -1.19
C THR A 272 11.85 15.54 -2.68
N LYS A 273 12.88 15.74 -3.50
CA LYS A 273 12.76 15.74 -4.96
C LYS A 273 12.32 14.37 -5.48
N ALA A 274 12.96 13.28 -5.06
CA ALA A 274 12.59 11.91 -5.44
C ALA A 274 11.15 11.57 -5.01
N MET A 275 10.74 11.97 -3.81
CA MET A 275 9.37 11.83 -3.30
C MET A 275 8.35 12.57 -4.19
N ASN A 276 8.65 13.81 -4.59
CA ASN A 276 7.77 14.59 -5.45
C ASN A 276 7.68 14.02 -6.86
N GLU A 277 8.78 13.54 -7.43
CA GLU A 277 8.79 12.86 -8.72
C GLU A 277 7.91 11.59 -8.70
N GLN A 278 7.96 10.81 -7.63
CA GLN A 278 7.10 9.64 -7.46
C GLN A 278 5.62 10.04 -7.33
N ARG A 279 5.32 11.10 -6.58
CA ARG A 279 3.96 11.67 -6.47
C ARG A 279 3.43 12.15 -7.82
N GLU A 280 4.27 12.79 -8.61
CA GLU A 280 3.89 13.23 -9.97
C GLU A 280 3.67 12.03 -10.91
N LYS A 281 4.53 11.01 -10.88
CA LYS A 281 4.34 9.77 -11.64
C LYS A 281 3.02 9.09 -11.25
N ALA A 282 2.72 9.01 -9.96
CA ALA A 282 1.47 8.47 -9.45
C ALA A 282 0.25 9.32 -9.86
N ARG A 283 0.37 10.66 -9.91
CA ARG A 283 -0.65 11.57 -10.43
C ARG A 283 -0.86 11.38 -11.94
N LYS A 284 0.20 11.28 -12.74
CA LYS A 284 0.13 11.06 -14.19
C LYS A 284 -0.40 9.67 -14.56
N ALA A 285 -0.15 8.66 -13.74
CA ALA A 285 -0.70 7.31 -13.91
C ALA A 285 -2.19 7.22 -13.54
N ARG A 286 -2.69 8.12 -12.70
CA ARG A 286 -4.12 8.30 -12.48
C ARG A 286 -4.66 9.15 -13.62
N LYS A 287 -5.15 8.51 -14.69
CA LYS A 287 -5.92 9.20 -15.73
C LYS A 287 -7.03 10.00 -15.06
N THR A 288 -6.84 11.32 -15.09
CA THR A 288 -7.79 12.42 -14.96
C THR A 288 -9.16 12.09 -14.36
N THR A 289 -9.33 12.39 -13.09
CA THR A 289 -10.52 13.05 -12.63
C THR A 289 -10.05 14.42 -12.12
N ASN A 290 -10.38 15.48 -12.85
CA ASN A 290 -10.18 16.86 -12.43
C ASN A 290 -11.05 17.12 -11.19
N TYR A 291 -10.45 16.98 -10.02
CA TYR A 291 -11.03 17.45 -8.78
C TYR A 291 -10.06 18.45 -8.17
N MET A 292 -10.41 19.74 -8.29
CA MET A 292 -9.77 20.91 -7.67
C MET A 292 -8.24 21.03 -7.86
N GLY A 293 -7.79 21.34 -9.05
CA GLY A 293 -6.48 21.94 -9.32
C GLY A 293 -6.66 23.42 -9.64
N ALA A 294 -5.88 24.28 -9.04
CA ALA A 294 -5.95 25.72 -9.11
C ALA A 294 -5.39 26.27 -10.43
N ASP A 295 -6.10 26.04 -11.54
CA ASP A 295 -5.97 26.87 -12.73
C ASP A 295 -7.27 27.67 -12.86
N ALA A 296 -7.16 28.99 -13.14
CA ALA A 296 -8.32 29.84 -13.42
C ALA A 296 -9.12 29.22 -14.56
N THR A 297 -10.38 28.93 -14.31
CA THR A 297 -11.29 28.37 -15.31
C THR A 297 -12.29 29.45 -15.74
N VAL A 298 -12.89 29.30 -16.90
CA VAL A 298 -13.98 30.16 -17.38
C VAL A 298 -15.08 30.38 -16.33
N TYR A 299 -15.23 29.48 -15.39
CA TYR A 299 -16.21 29.57 -14.32
C TYR A 299 -15.86 30.58 -13.21
N ASP A 300 -14.62 31.04 -13.12
CA ASP A 300 -14.19 32.08 -12.17
C ASP A 300 -14.64 33.48 -12.62
N ASP A 301 -14.99 33.67 -13.92
CA ASP A 301 -15.52 34.90 -14.48
C ASP A 301 -17.05 35.06 -14.31
N ILE A 302 -17.72 34.01 -13.81
CA ILE A 302 -19.17 34.04 -13.58
C ILE A 302 -19.50 34.80 -12.30
N ASP A 303 -20.49 35.71 -12.38
CA ASP A 303 -20.96 36.51 -11.24
C ASP A 303 -21.17 35.62 -9.99
N PRO A 304 -20.48 35.91 -8.87
CA PRO A 304 -20.65 35.18 -7.61
C PRO A 304 -22.07 35.13 -7.06
N ALA A 305 -22.94 36.10 -7.43
CA ALA A 305 -24.34 36.16 -6.99
C ALA A 305 -25.23 35.09 -7.65
N ILE A 306 -24.78 34.52 -8.78
CA ILE A 306 -25.52 33.44 -9.47
C ILE A 306 -25.36 32.15 -8.69
N THR A 307 -26.49 31.49 -8.41
CA THR A 307 -26.55 30.20 -7.72
C THR A 307 -27.53 29.28 -8.43
N SER A 308 -27.39 27.97 -8.27
CA SER A 308 -28.35 26.98 -8.76
C SER A 308 -28.99 26.24 -7.60
N LYS A 309 -30.32 26.11 -7.63
CA LYS A 309 -31.05 25.32 -6.62
C LYS A 309 -31.31 23.91 -7.15
N PHE A 310 -30.80 22.88 -6.44
CA PHE A 310 -31.11 21.50 -6.77
C PHE A 310 -32.49 21.08 -6.26
N VAL A 311 -33.34 20.59 -7.17
CA VAL A 311 -34.73 20.18 -6.90
C VAL A 311 -35.04 18.77 -7.39
N GLY A 312 -33.97 17.96 -7.66
CA GLY A 312 -34.06 16.67 -8.35
C GLY A 312 -34.07 15.46 -7.43
N TYR A 313 -34.41 15.58 -6.13
CA TYR A 313 -34.55 14.39 -5.28
C TYR A 313 -35.78 13.56 -5.61
N ASP A 314 -36.91 14.23 -5.93
CA ASP A 314 -38.23 13.61 -6.11
C ASP A 314 -38.73 13.64 -7.55
N LYS A 315 -38.05 14.36 -8.43
CA LYS A 315 -38.43 14.50 -9.84
C LYS A 315 -37.24 14.44 -10.78
N LEU A 316 -37.49 13.98 -12.00
CA LEU A 316 -36.49 13.83 -13.07
C LEU A 316 -36.66 14.87 -14.19
N GLU A 317 -37.69 15.70 -14.12
CA GLU A 317 -37.97 16.73 -15.12
C GLU A 317 -38.37 18.03 -14.41
N ASN A 318 -37.93 19.17 -14.94
CA ASN A 318 -38.25 20.50 -14.44
C ASN A 318 -38.16 21.56 -15.56
N HIS A 319 -38.95 22.62 -15.44
CA HIS A 319 -38.79 23.85 -16.23
C HIS A 319 -37.88 24.81 -15.46
N SER A 320 -37.01 25.53 -16.16
CA SER A 320 -36.02 26.41 -15.55
C SER A 320 -35.57 27.47 -16.56
N HIS A 321 -34.82 28.48 -16.09
CA HIS A 321 -34.26 29.51 -16.94
C HIS A 321 -32.74 29.38 -17.02
N VAL A 322 -32.21 29.59 -18.22
CA VAL A 322 -30.76 29.64 -18.45
C VAL A 322 -30.22 30.94 -17.87
N THR A 323 -29.29 30.80 -16.91
CA THR A 323 -28.66 31.98 -16.28
C THR A 323 -27.29 32.30 -16.87
N VAL A 324 -26.52 31.30 -17.27
CA VAL A 324 -25.18 31.46 -17.87
C VAL A 324 -24.93 30.35 -18.87
N LEU A 325 -24.28 30.71 -19.96
CA LEU A 325 -23.71 29.80 -20.94
C LEU A 325 -22.21 30.02 -21.06
N THR A 326 -21.44 28.94 -21.16
CA THR A 326 -19.98 29.03 -21.42
C THR A 326 -19.58 28.07 -22.49
N THR A 327 -18.56 28.41 -23.27
CA THR A 327 -17.71 27.42 -23.95
C THR A 327 -16.65 26.92 -23.00
N GLU A 328 -15.60 26.19 -23.48
CA GLU A 328 -14.43 25.81 -22.67
C GLU A 328 -13.56 27.03 -22.33
N GLU A 329 -13.67 28.15 -23.09
CA GLU A 329 -12.75 29.30 -23.02
C GLU A 329 -13.39 30.56 -22.47
N GLU A 330 -14.70 30.79 -22.73
CA GLU A 330 -15.36 32.05 -22.40
C GLU A 330 -16.85 31.90 -22.06
N VAL A 331 -17.40 32.92 -21.37
CA VAL A 331 -18.85 33.11 -21.15
C VAL A 331 -19.45 33.64 -22.43
N VAL A 332 -20.56 33.04 -22.90
CA VAL A 332 -21.21 33.36 -24.16
C VAL A 332 -22.71 33.64 -23.97
N GLU A 333 -23.29 34.39 -24.91
CA GLU A 333 -24.74 34.72 -24.90
C GLU A 333 -25.59 33.58 -25.50
N ALA A 334 -24.99 32.70 -26.32
CA ALA A 334 -25.69 31.59 -26.96
C ALA A 334 -24.73 30.44 -27.28
N LEU A 335 -25.27 29.20 -27.26
CA LEU A 335 -24.62 28.01 -27.80
C LEU A 335 -25.43 27.54 -29.02
N SER A 336 -24.72 27.21 -30.11
CA SER A 336 -25.28 26.75 -31.39
C SER A 336 -25.00 25.29 -31.64
N GLU A 337 -25.70 24.67 -32.58
CA GLU A 337 -25.51 23.25 -32.95
C GLU A 337 -24.04 22.91 -33.18
N GLY A 338 -23.58 21.87 -32.50
CA GLY A 338 -22.20 21.40 -32.50
C GLY A 338 -21.28 22.00 -31.41
N ASP A 339 -21.69 23.10 -30.78
CA ASP A 339 -20.92 23.74 -29.72
C ASP A 339 -20.88 22.85 -28.46
N LYS A 340 -19.68 22.71 -27.90
CA LYS A 340 -19.47 22.15 -26.57
C LYS A 340 -19.46 23.29 -25.56
N GLY A 341 -20.08 23.06 -24.41
CA GLY A 341 -20.11 24.07 -23.38
C GLY A 341 -20.79 23.65 -22.10
N THR A 342 -21.06 24.63 -21.26
CA THR A 342 -21.75 24.44 -20.00
C THR A 342 -22.97 25.34 -19.90
N ILE A 343 -24.09 24.76 -19.54
CA ILE A 343 -25.35 25.50 -19.25
C ILE A 343 -25.54 25.56 -17.74
N ILE A 344 -25.75 26.76 -17.19
CA ILE A 344 -26.10 26.97 -15.79
C ILE A 344 -27.52 27.51 -15.75
N VAL A 345 -28.37 26.98 -14.86
CA VAL A 345 -29.78 27.37 -14.70
C VAL A 345 -30.06 27.71 -13.24
N ASP A 346 -31.17 28.41 -12.99
CA ASP A 346 -31.62 28.83 -11.66
C ASP A 346 -32.07 27.65 -10.78
N GLU A 347 -32.88 26.72 -11.32
CA GLU A 347 -33.31 25.50 -10.66
C GLU A 347 -32.99 24.27 -11.52
N THR A 348 -32.34 23.24 -10.94
CA THR A 348 -31.99 22.04 -11.70
C THR A 348 -32.43 20.76 -11.02
N VAL A 349 -32.83 19.76 -11.83
CA VAL A 349 -33.07 18.37 -11.43
C VAL A 349 -31.83 17.50 -11.58
N PHE A 350 -30.76 18.01 -12.18
CA PHE A 350 -29.53 17.29 -12.39
C PHE A 350 -28.65 17.33 -11.14
N TYR A 351 -28.27 16.17 -10.62
CA TYR A 351 -27.30 16.06 -9.52
C TYR A 351 -25.90 16.33 -10.03
N GLY A 352 -25.24 17.33 -9.47
CA GLY A 352 -23.82 17.60 -9.75
C GLY A 352 -22.90 16.63 -9.02
N THR A 353 -21.78 16.25 -9.62
CA THR A 353 -20.76 15.38 -9.00
C THR A 353 -20.35 15.90 -7.63
N MET A 354 -20.66 15.16 -6.57
CA MET A 354 -20.34 15.50 -5.19
C MET A 354 -20.37 14.24 -4.29
N GLY A 355 -19.59 14.21 -3.22
CA GLY A 355 -19.62 13.13 -2.23
C GLY A 355 -19.28 11.74 -2.79
N GLY A 356 -18.56 11.68 -3.90
CA GLY A 356 -18.21 10.43 -4.60
C GLY A 356 -19.28 9.93 -5.57
N GLN A 357 -20.47 10.55 -5.63
CA GLN A 357 -21.47 10.22 -6.64
C GLN A 357 -21.18 11.00 -7.93
N GLU A 358 -21.16 10.30 -9.06
CA GLU A 358 -21.02 10.88 -10.40
C GLU A 358 -22.26 11.70 -10.79
N GLY A 359 -22.03 12.77 -11.54
CA GLY A 359 -23.09 13.68 -11.99
C GLY A 359 -24.05 13.03 -12.99
N ASP A 360 -25.26 13.57 -13.03
CA ASP A 360 -26.26 13.08 -13.96
C ASP A 360 -25.96 13.49 -15.40
N CYS A 361 -26.50 12.71 -16.32
CA CYS A 361 -26.61 13.00 -17.74
C CYS A 361 -28.08 13.13 -18.16
N GLY A 362 -28.32 13.70 -19.33
CA GLY A 362 -29.69 13.84 -19.86
C GLY A 362 -29.81 14.88 -20.97
N THR A 363 -30.91 15.62 -21.02
CA THR A 363 -31.16 16.63 -22.04
C THR A 363 -31.70 17.91 -21.44
N ILE A 364 -31.33 19.04 -22.04
CA ILE A 364 -31.91 20.37 -21.82
C ILE A 364 -32.53 20.82 -23.16
N THR A 365 -33.81 21.08 -23.17
CA THR A 365 -34.54 21.44 -24.39
C THR A 365 -35.15 22.83 -24.24
N GLY A 366 -34.77 23.75 -25.11
CA GLY A 366 -35.39 25.07 -25.30
C GLY A 366 -36.36 25.07 -26.46
N SER A 367 -36.95 26.21 -26.72
CA SER A 367 -37.89 26.38 -27.85
C SER A 367 -37.24 26.21 -29.23
N GLU A 368 -35.95 26.55 -29.36
CA GLU A 368 -35.19 26.55 -30.61
C GLU A 368 -34.01 25.59 -30.65
N GLY A 369 -33.75 24.83 -29.55
CA GLY A 369 -32.59 23.97 -29.50
C GLY A 369 -32.63 22.84 -28.47
N GLU A 370 -31.74 21.88 -28.64
CA GLU A 370 -31.56 20.74 -27.74
C GLU A 370 -30.09 20.59 -27.38
N PHE A 371 -29.80 20.53 -26.08
CA PHE A 371 -28.47 20.32 -25.51
C PHE A 371 -28.42 18.95 -24.82
N LYS A 372 -27.46 18.15 -25.18
CA LYS A 372 -27.19 16.86 -24.55
C LYS A 372 -26.23 17.07 -23.38
N VAL A 373 -26.69 16.83 -22.17
CA VAL A 373 -25.86 16.86 -20.96
C VAL A 373 -25.11 15.53 -20.87
N GLU A 374 -23.80 15.62 -20.91
CA GLU A 374 -22.92 14.45 -20.76
C GLU A 374 -22.53 14.20 -19.30
N THR A 375 -22.36 15.28 -18.51
CA THR A 375 -22.15 15.24 -17.08
C THR A 375 -22.58 16.52 -16.40
N THR A 376 -22.80 16.46 -15.10
CA THR A 376 -23.16 17.62 -14.28
C THR A 376 -22.15 17.80 -13.16
N ILE A 377 -21.67 19.01 -12.95
CA ILE A 377 -20.61 19.34 -12.00
C ILE A 377 -21.04 20.44 -11.02
N HIS A 378 -20.51 20.38 -9.79
CA HIS A 378 -20.60 21.48 -8.85
C HIS A 378 -19.49 22.50 -9.11
N LEU A 379 -19.86 23.75 -9.20
CA LEU A 379 -18.99 24.91 -9.37
C LEU A 379 -18.91 25.72 -8.08
N LYS A 380 -17.89 26.58 -7.95
CA LYS A 380 -17.74 27.49 -6.81
C LYS A 380 -18.96 28.40 -6.69
N GLY A 381 -19.34 28.77 -5.44
CA GLY A 381 -20.46 29.69 -5.17
C GLY A 381 -21.84 29.05 -5.34
N GLY A 382 -21.97 27.74 -5.22
CA GLY A 382 -23.25 27.02 -5.24
C GLY A 382 -23.92 26.95 -6.63
N LYS A 383 -23.13 27.05 -7.70
CA LYS A 383 -23.58 26.86 -9.08
C LYS A 383 -23.51 25.39 -9.48
N ILE A 384 -24.41 24.94 -10.36
CA ILE A 384 -24.42 23.62 -10.96
C ILE A 384 -24.30 23.77 -12.47
N GLY A 385 -23.21 23.26 -13.04
CA GLY A 385 -22.91 23.33 -14.46
C GLY A 385 -23.29 22.03 -15.18
N HIS A 386 -24.08 22.14 -16.23
CA HIS A 386 -24.47 21.03 -17.12
C HIS A 386 -23.53 21.04 -18.31
N VAL A 387 -22.54 20.15 -18.30
CA VAL A 387 -21.50 20.07 -19.35
C VAL A 387 -21.96 19.14 -20.45
N GLY A 388 -21.82 19.55 -21.71
CA GLY A 388 -22.23 18.72 -22.82
C GLY A 388 -22.10 19.41 -24.19
N VAL A 389 -22.99 19.07 -25.13
CA VAL A 389 -22.94 19.51 -26.52
C VAL A 389 -24.34 19.88 -27.03
N MET A 390 -24.44 20.99 -27.79
CA MET A 390 -25.64 21.31 -28.54
C MET A 390 -25.85 20.32 -29.67
N THR A 391 -26.95 19.58 -29.60
CA THR A 391 -27.29 18.55 -30.64
C THR A 391 -28.15 19.08 -31.75
N LYS A 392 -28.91 20.17 -31.50
CA LYS A 392 -29.77 20.83 -32.50
C LYS A 392 -29.98 22.28 -32.12
N GLY A 393 -30.04 23.14 -33.15
CA GLY A 393 -30.46 24.52 -33.05
C GLY A 393 -29.61 25.39 -32.12
N MET A 394 -30.24 26.18 -31.25
CA MET A 394 -29.55 27.14 -30.40
C MET A 394 -30.30 27.34 -29.07
N ILE A 395 -29.53 27.57 -27.98
CA ILE A 395 -30.03 28.01 -26.68
C ILE A 395 -29.31 29.29 -26.28
N LYS A 396 -30.05 30.28 -25.74
CA LYS A 396 -29.54 31.58 -25.33
C LYS A 396 -29.66 31.79 -23.83
N SER A 397 -28.87 32.73 -23.32
CA SER A 397 -29.03 33.23 -21.95
C SER A 397 -30.42 33.84 -21.76
N GLY A 398 -31.08 33.50 -20.67
CA GLY A 398 -32.45 33.91 -20.37
C GLY A 398 -33.54 32.99 -20.96
N ASP A 399 -33.23 32.03 -21.80
CA ASP A 399 -34.23 31.12 -22.36
C ASP A 399 -34.88 30.25 -21.27
N GLU A 400 -36.19 30.01 -21.44
CA GLU A 400 -36.91 29.01 -20.70
C GLU A 400 -36.61 27.62 -21.30
N VAL A 401 -36.21 26.68 -20.47
CA VAL A 401 -35.80 25.35 -20.88
C VAL A 401 -36.44 24.24 -20.04
N THR A 402 -36.63 23.10 -20.65
CA THR A 402 -37.04 21.89 -19.97
C THR A 402 -35.84 20.99 -19.75
N LEU A 403 -35.56 20.69 -18.48
CA LEU A 403 -34.49 19.79 -18.05
C LEU A 403 -35.05 18.41 -17.88
N LYS A 404 -34.39 17.39 -18.42
CA LYS A 404 -34.76 15.96 -18.28
C LYS A 404 -33.57 15.07 -18.00
N VAL A 405 -33.51 14.53 -16.78
CA VAL A 405 -32.47 13.62 -16.36
C VAL A 405 -32.60 12.25 -17.02
N GLY A 406 -31.52 11.61 -17.37
CA GLY A 406 -31.49 10.25 -17.83
C GLY A 406 -31.96 9.26 -16.74
N GLY A 407 -33.27 8.92 -16.77
CA GLY A 407 -33.89 8.17 -15.67
C GLY A 407 -33.23 6.84 -15.36
N ALA A 408 -32.73 6.11 -16.37
CA ALA A 408 -31.99 4.86 -16.14
C ALA A 408 -30.64 5.09 -15.45
N TRP A 409 -29.91 6.13 -15.87
CA TRP A 409 -28.63 6.54 -15.27
C TRP A 409 -28.80 6.85 -13.78
N ARG A 410 -29.73 7.76 -13.44
CA ARG A 410 -30.06 8.15 -12.07
C ARG A 410 -30.50 6.93 -11.23
N ALA A 411 -31.37 6.08 -11.78
CA ALA A 411 -31.88 4.92 -11.06
C ALA A 411 -30.76 3.94 -10.70
N ASP A 412 -29.88 3.61 -11.64
CA ASP A 412 -28.78 2.67 -11.41
C ASP A 412 -27.71 3.29 -10.48
N THR A 413 -27.40 4.59 -10.61
CA THR A 413 -26.55 5.33 -9.66
C THR A 413 -27.15 5.31 -8.23
N SER A 414 -28.44 5.55 -8.08
CA SER A 414 -29.12 5.56 -6.77
C SER A 414 -29.10 4.19 -6.10
N LYS A 415 -29.19 3.08 -6.87
CA LYS A 415 -29.03 1.71 -6.34
C LYS A 415 -27.64 1.49 -5.76
N ASN A 416 -26.60 1.84 -6.54
CA ASN A 416 -25.22 1.72 -6.12
C ASN A 416 -24.91 2.59 -4.91
N HIS A 417 -25.45 3.82 -4.85
CA HIS A 417 -25.25 4.72 -3.71
C HIS A 417 -25.92 4.18 -2.44
N SER A 418 -27.17 3.71 -2.54
CA SER A 418 -27.85 3.12 -1.40
C SER A 418 -27.20 1.82 -0.91
N ALA A 419 -26.69 1.01 -1.84
CA ALA A 419 -25.90 -0.18 -1.50
C ALA A 419 -24.58 0.17 -0.79
N THR A 420 -23.98 1.33 -1.08
CA THR A 420 -22.76 1.80 -0.39
C THR A 420 -23.01 2.03 1.10
N HIS A 421 -24.15 2.61 1.47
CA HIS A 421 -24.53 2.78 2.89
C HIS A 421 -24.76 1.45 3.59
N LEU A 422 -25.44 0.50 2.95
CA LEU A 422 -25.60 -0.85 3.51
C LEU A 422 -24.25 -1.55 3.67
N LEU A 423 -23.37 -1.42 2.66
CA LEU A 423 -22.01 -1.98 2.69
C LEU A 423 -21.18 -1.42 3.84
N GLN A 424 -21.18 -0.08 4.02
CA GLN A 424 -20.44 0.55 5.12
C GLN A 424 -20.86 0.00 6.47
N ARG A 425 -22.17 -0.13 6.71
CA ARG A 425 -22.69 -0.66 7.97
C ARG A 425 -22.36 -2.15 8.13
N ALA A 426 -22.50 -2.96 7.09
CA ALA A 426 -22.16 -4.38 7.11
C ALA A 426 -20.66 -4.61 7.38
N LEU A 427 -19.78 -3.80 6.78
CA LEU A 427 -18.35 -3.85 7.06
C LEU A 427 -18.03 -3.54 8.51
N ARG A 428 -18.70 -2.54 9.13
CA ARG A 428 -18.53 -2.25 10.55
C ARG A 428 -19.01 -3.39 11.45
N GLU A 429 -20.09 -4.05 11.08
CA GLU A 429 -20.63 -5.17 11.83
C GLU A 429 -19.72 -6.40 11.79
N VAL A 430 -19.09 -6.67 10.64
CA VAL A 430 -18.22 -7.84 10.44
C VAL A 430 -16.79 -7.60 10.91
N LEU A 431 -16.23 -6.41 10.62
CA LEU A 431 -14.82 -6.10 10.86
C LEU A 431 -14.59 -5.27 12.13
N GLY A 432 -15.60 -4.52 12.57
CA GLY A 432 -15.55 -3.67 13.77
C GLY A 432 -15.66 -2.18 13.47
N ASP A 433 -15.82 -1.39 14.54
CA ASP A 433 -16.13 0.04 14.50
C ASP A 433 -15.01 0.94 13.96
N HIS A 434 -13.79 0.41 13.80
CA HIS A 434 -12.67 1.11 13.17
C HIS A 434 -12.85 1.31 11.66
N VAL A 435 -13.83 0.66 11.04
CA VAL A 435 -14.13 0.85 9.62
C VAL A 435 -14.72 2.24 9.42
N GLU A 436 -13.96 3.09 8.75
CA GLU A 436 -14.34 4.44 8.36
C GLU A 436 -14.13 4.63 6.86
N GLN A 437 -15.01 5.38 6.22
CA GLN A 437 -14.85 5.76 4.82
C GLN A 437 -13.59 6.63 4.62
N LYS A 438 -12.74 6.25 3.67
CA LYS A 438 -11.59 7.06 3.21
C LYS A 438 -11.77 7.54 1.77
N GLY A 439 -12.71 6.98 1.06
CA GLY A 439 -13.10 7.39 -0.28
C GLY A 439 -14.32 6.62 -0.75
N SER A 440 -15.09 7.23 -1.65
CA SER A 440 -16.23 6.60 -2.30
C SER A 440 -16.28 7.04 -3.75
N PHE A 441 -16.78 6.17 -4.61
CA PHE A 441 -17.12 6.49 -5.98
C PHE A 441 -18.33 5.65 -6.41
N VAL A 442 -19.34 6.31 -6.92
CA VAL A 442 -20.62 5.69 -7.29
C VAL A 442 -21.05 6.21 -8.66
N ASN A 443 -21.28 5.29 -9.58
CA ASN A 443 -21.84 5.56 -10.90
C ASN A 443 -22.87 4.47 -11.28
N PRO A 444 -23.49 4.52 -12.46
CA PRO A 444 -24.46 3.50 -12.87
C PRO A 444 -23.90 2.08 -12.99
N GLU A 445 -22.59 1.96 -13.25
CA GLU A 445 -21.96 0.69 -13.54
C GLU A 445 -21.57 -0.08 -12.27
N ARG A 446 -21.03 0.67 -11.27
CA ARG A 446 -20.49 0.09 -10.04
C ARG A 446 -20.42 1.09 -8.91
N LEU A 447 -20.20 0.56 -7.73
CA LEU A 447 -19.73 1.34 -6.57
C LEU A 447 -18.31 0.93 -6.20
N ARG A 448 -17.56 1.88 -5.65
CA ARG A 448 -16.26 1.69 -5.05
C ARG A 448 -16.24 2.31 -3.67
N PHE A 449 -15.79 1.56 -2.69
CA PHE A 449 -15.72 2.00 -1.31
C PHE A 449 -14.33 1.75 -0.73
N ASP A 450 -13.64 2.83 -0.35
CA ASP A 450 -12.33 2.78 0.29
C ASP A 450 -12.51 3.00 1.79
N PHE A 451 -11.98 2.10 2.61
CA PHE A 451 -12.22 2.10 4.05
C PHE A 451 -10.97 1.71 4.86
N THR A 452 -10.94 2.12 6.12
CA THR A 452 -9.85 1.76 7.04
C THR A 452 -9.95 0.30 7.45
N HIS A 453 -8.92 -0.47 7.11
CA HIS A 453 -8.72 -1.82 7.65
C HIS A 453 -7.26 -2.24 7.44
N PHE A 454 -6.71 -2.99 8.40
CA PHE A 454 -5.28 -3.26 8.50
C PHE A 454 -4.80 -4.51 7.73
N GLN A 455 -5.71 -5.39 7.32
CA GLN A 455 -5.42 -6.64 6.60
C GLN A 455 -6.37 -6.86 5.41
N SER A 456 -6.09 -7.86 4.58
CA SER A 456 -7.02 -8.33 3.56
C SER A 456 -8.20 -9.03 4.22
N MET A 457 -9.39 -8.82 3.68
CA MET A 457 -10.56 -9.57 4.13
C MET A 457 -10.45 -11.04 3.70
N THR A 458 -10.92 -11.93 4.55
CA THR A 458 -11.06 -13.35 4.21
C THR A 458 -12.26 -13.58 3.30
N ALA A 459 -12.30 -14.72 2.62
CA ALA A 459 -13.44 -15.08 1.78
C ALA A 459 -14.74 -15.19 2.62
N GLU A 460 -14.63 -15.65 3.86
CA GLU A 460 -15.74 -15.77 4.81
C GLU A 460 -16.25 -14.39 5.25
N GLU A 461 -15.35 -13.43 5.52
CA GLU A 461 -15.73 -12.06 5.88
C GLU A 461 -16.43 -11.38 4.69
N ILE A 462 -15.92 -11.54 3.47
CA ILE A 462 -16.55 -11.01 2.24
C ILE A 462 -17.95 -11.61 2.06
N ALA A 463 -18.08 -12.93 2.17
CA ALA A 463 -19.37 -13.60 2.04
C ALA A 463 -20.37 -13.11 3.09
N LYS A 464 -19.95 -12.98 4.36
CA LYS A 464 -20.80 -12.47 5.43
C LYS A 464 -21.27 -11.04 5.21
N VAL A 465 -20.39 -10.16 4.70
CA VAL A 465 -20.77 -8.78 4.33
C VAL A 465 -21.80 -8.79 3.19
N GLU A 466 -21.60 -9.62 2.15
CA GLU A 466 -22.56 -9.77 1.04
C GLU A 466 -23.91 -10.26 1.54
N ASP A 467 -23.94 -11.27 2.40
CA ASP A 467 -25.16 -11.83 2.97
C ASP A 467 -25.93 -10.76 3.75
N ILE A 468 -25.27 -10.03 4.66
CA ILE A 468 -25.89 -8.94 5.43
C ILE A 468 -26.50 -7.88 4.49
N VAL A 469 -25.76 -7.44 3.46
CA VAL A 469 -26.29 -6.43 2.53
C VAL A 469 -27.49 -6.96 1.76
N ASN A 470 -27.45 -8.20 1.26
CA ASN A 470 -28.55 -8.80 0.53
C ASN A 470 -29.77 -9.10 1.42
N ASP A 471 -29.56 -9.43 2.68
CA ASP A 471 -30.63 -9.57 3.67
C ASP A 471 -31.35 -8.21 3.87
N LYS A 472 -30.61 -7.12 4.05
CA LYS A 472 -31.18 -5.77 4.16
C LYS A 472 -31.89 -5.28 2.90
N ILE A 473 -31.46 -5.74 1.73
CA ILE A 473 -32.17 -5.53 0.47
C ILE A 473 -33.49 -6.31 0.50
N SER A 474 -33.48 -7.55 0.92
CA SER A 474 -34.64 -8.45 0.96
C SER A 474 -35.69 -8.03 2.01
N GLU A 475 -35.25 -7.38 3.11
CA GLU A 475 -36.14 -6.81 4.13
C GLU A 475 -37.01 -5.66 3.59
N ALA A 476 -36.70 -5.13 2.42
CA ALA A 476 -37.48 -4.06 1.76
C ALA A 476 -37.67 -2.83 2.64
N ILE A 477 -36.58 -2.35 3.26
CA ILE A 477 -36.57 -1.23 4.20
C ILE A 477 -36.86 0.08 3.48
N PRO A 478 -37.83 0.92 3.93
CA PRO A 478 -38.01 2.25 3.40
C PRO A 478 -36.76 3.13 3.62
N VAL A 479 -36.34 3.85 2.59
CA VAL A 479 -35.26 4.83 2.68
C VAL A 479 -35.84 6.19 2.97
N ILE A 480 -35.64 6.68 4.18
CA ILE A 480 -36.22 7.94 4.66
C ILE A 480 -35.12 9.01 4.67
N THR A 481 -35.47 10.18 4.13
CA THR A 481 -34.61 11.34 4.12
C THR A 481 -35.22 12.48 4.93
N GLN A 482 -34.40 13.08 5.80
CA GLN A 482 -34.82 14.21 6.63
C GLN A 482 -33.74 15.29 6.63
N VAL A 483 -34.14 16.55 6.60
CA VAL A 483 -33.25 17.71 6.75
C VAL A 483 -33.45 18.27 8.16
N MET A 484 -32.34 18.33 8.93
CA MET A 484 -32.38 18.75 10.34
C MET A 484 -31.09 19.52 10.68
N THR A 485 -31.02 20.10 11.86
CA THR A 485 -29.77 20.72 12.36
C THR A 485 -28.72 19.65 12.66
N ILE A 486 -27.44 20.06 12.66
CA ILE A 486 -26.33 19.12 13.00
C ILE A 486 -26.52 18.50 14.40
N GLU A 487 -27.02 19.31 15.36
CA GLU A 487 -27.24 18.84 16.73
C GLU A 487 -28.35 17.77 16.78
N GLU A 488 -29.48 18.02 16.14
CA GLU A 488 -30.55 17.02 16.01
C GLU A 488 -30.05 15.75 15.32
N ALA A 489 -29.29 15.89 14.24
CA ALA A 489 -28.76 14.76 13.48
C ALA A 489 -27.79 13.90 14.29
N LYS A 490 -26.92 14.50 15.09
CA LYS A 490 -26.04 13.77 16.03
C LYS A 490 -26.85 12.99 17.08
N ASN A 491 -27.93 13.58 17.58
CA ASN A 491 -28.80 12.93 18.59
C ASN A 491 -29.56 11.72 18.02
N THR A 492 -29.71 11.61 16.69
CA THR A 492 -30.28 10.41 16.04
C THR A 492 -29.30 9.23 15.96
N GLY A 493 -28.03 9.42 16.32
CA GLY A 493 -26.94 8.46 16.11
C GLY A 493 -26.49 8.37 14.66
N ALA A 494 -26.83 9.35 13.82
CA ALA A 494 -26.42 9.34 12.42
C ALA A 494 -24.92 9.61 12.27
N MET A 495 -24.27 8.82 11.42
CA MET A 495 -22.84 8.89 11.16
C MET A 495 -22.50 10.06 10.22
N ALA A 496 -21.55 10.90 10.64
CA ALA A 496 -20.99 11.97 9.84
C ALA A 496 -19.61 11.54 9.31
N LEU A 497 -19.25 11.96 8.10
CA LEU A 497 -17.90 11.76 7.58
C LEU A 497 -16.92 12.68 8.29
N PHE A 498 -15.81 12.14 8.77
CA PHE A 498 -14.75 12.90 9.43
C PHE A 498 -14.05 13.84 8.44
N GLY A 499 -13.98 15.13 8.82
CA GLY A 499 -13.23 16.15 8.06
C GLY A 499 -14.05 16.95 7.06
N GLU A 500 -15.33 16.68 6.86
CA GLU A 500 -16.21 17.52 6.06
C GLU A 500 -16.78 18.68 6.88
N LYS A 501 -16.83 19.88 6.26
CA LYS A 501 -17.48 21.04 6.85
C LYS A 501 -18.95 21.05 6.43
N TYR A 502 -19.82 20.77 7.38
CA TYR A 502 -21.27 20.82 7.18
C TYR A 502 -21.81 22.21 7.48
N GLY A 503 -22.82 22.65 6.72
CA GLY A 503 -23.59 23.87 7.06
C GLY A 503 -24.50 23.63 8.27
N ASP A 504 -25.27 24.66 8.66
CA ASP A 504 -26.15 24.61 9.84
C ASP A 504 -27.20 23.49 9.77
N LYS A 505 -27.59 23.08 8.57
CA LYS A 505 -28.52 21.98 8.31
C LYS A 505 -27.88 20.87 7.49
N VAL A 506 -28.16 19.64 7.85
CA VAL A 506 -27.67 18.43 7.17
C VAL A 506 -28.83 17.54 6.74
N ARG A 507 -28.62 16.82 5.65
CA ARG A 507 -29.54 15.79 5.16
C ARG A 507 -29.13 14.44 5.71
N VAL A 508 -30.02 13.80 6.48
CA VAL A 508 -29.83 12.46 7.05
C VAL A 508 -30.63 11.47 6.20
N VAL A 509 -29.95 10.42 5.75
CA VAL A 509 -30.55 9.29 5.04
C VAL A 509 -30.57 8.10 5.97
N SER A 510 -31.76 7.53 6.19
CA SER A 510 -31.98 6.40 7.10
C SER A 510 -32.55 5.20 6.36
N MET A 511 -32.00 4.03 6.58
CA MET A 511 -32.51 2.72 6.15
C MET A 511 -32.85 1.91 7.39
N GLY A 512 -34.04 2.19 7.97
CA GLY A 512 -34.43 1.68 9.28
C GLY A 512 -33.47 2.11 10.39
N GLU A 513 -33.21 1.22 11.31
CA GLU A 513 -32.17 1.39 12.33
C GLU A 513 -30.79 0.87 11.89
N PHE A 514 -30.71 0.22 10.74
CA PHE A 514 -29.49 -0.42 10.28
C PHE A 514 -28.43 0.60 9.80
N SER A 515 -28.83 1.58 8.98
CA SER A 515 -27.92 2.64 8.52
C SER A 515 -28.57 4.00 8.66
N LYS A 516 -27.87 4.96 9.27
CA LYS A 516 -28.23 6.37 9.38
C LYS A 516 -26.98 7.22 9.12
N GLU A 517 -26.97 8.00 8.04
CA GLU A 517 -25.77 8.72 7.62
C GLU A 517 -26.09 10.10 7.07
N PHE A 518 -25.15 11.04 7.23
CA PHE A 518 -25.21 12.35 6.58
C PHE A 518 -24.89 12.15 5.09
N CYS A 519 -25.85 12.38 4.23
CA CYS A 519 -25.67 12.18 2.79
C CYS A 519 -26.50 13.13 1.94
N GLY A 520 -25.81 13.85 1.02
CA GLY A 520 -26.43 14.71 0.01
C GLY A 520 -26.79 14.01 -1.31
N GLY A 521 -26.46 12.73 -1.46
CA GLY A 521 -26.65 12.00 -2.71
C GLY A 521 -28.08 11.55 -2.99
N THR A 522 -28.27 10.93 -4.16
CA THR A 522 -29.56 10.37 -4.56
C THR A 522 -29.67 8.90 -4.18
N HIS A 523 -30.82 8.47 -3.69
CA HIS A 523 -31.07 7.14 -3.16
C HIS A 523 -32.33 6.52 -3.73
N VAL A 524 -32.45 5.21 -3.60
CA VAL A 524 -33.69 4.48 -3.87
C VAL A 524 -34.73 4.77 -2.78
N ALA A 525 -36.01 4.66 -3.10
CA ALA A 525 -37.08 4.84 -2.12
C ALA A 525 -37.21 3.67 -1.14
N ASN A 526 -36.71 2.50 -1.53
CA ASN A 526 -36.78 1.27 -0.73
C ASN A 526 -35.56 0.38 -1.07
N THR A 527 -34.98 -0.29 -0.07
CA THR A 527 -33.80 -1.13 -0.27
C THR A 527 -34.04 -2.25 -1.27
N ALA A 528 -35.29 -2.80 -1.39
CA ALA A 528 -35.63 -3.78 -2.42
C ALA A 528 -35.38 -3.30 -3.86
N ASN A 529 -35.37 -1.99 -4.12
CA ASN A 529 -35.07 -1.43 -5.44
C ASN A 529 -33.62 -1.67 -5.87
N ILE A 530 -32.70 -1.94 -4.91
CA ILE A 530 -31.31 -2.33 -5.20
C ILE A 530 -31.26 -3.69 -5.88
N ARG A 531 -32.21 -4.58 -5.55
CA ARG A 531 -32.42 -5.95 -6.03
C ARG A 531 -31.37 -6.96 -5.57
N LEU A 532 -30.13 -6.85 -6.03
CA LEU A 532 -29.05 -7.77 -5.73
C LEU A 532 -27.73 -7.01 -5.61
N PHE A 533 -26.88 -7.48 -4.70
CA PHE A 533 -25.56 -6.90 -4.44
C PHE A 533 -24.48 -7.97 -4.53
N LYS A 534 -23.34 -7.64 -5.17
CA LYS A 534 -22.18 -8.55 -5.28
C LYS A 534 -20.87 -7.79 -5.19
N ILE A 535 -19.99 -8.18 -4.29
CA ILE A 535 -18.59 -7.72 -4.25
C ILE A 535 -17.81 -8.44 -5.35
N ILE A 536 -17.13 -7.68 -6.21
CA ILE A 536 -16.33 -8.22 -7.31
C ILE A 536 -14.83 -8.18 -7.05
N SER A 537 -14.38 -7.27 -6.19
CA SER A 537 -12.98 -7.21 -5.79
C SER A 537 -12.81 -6.62 -4.38
N GLU A 538 -11.76 -7.08 -3.69
CA GLU A 538 -11.24 -6.51 -2.47
C GLU A 538 -9.71 -6.40 -2.61
N SER A 539 -9.15 -5.20 -2.34
CA SER A 539 -7.71 -4.94 -2.53
C SER A 539 -7.18 -3.84 -1.60
N GLY A 540 -5.85 -3.81 -1.41
CA GLY A 540 -5.17 -2.72 -0.71
C GLY A 540 -4.94 -1.52 -1.63
N VAL A 541 -5.20 -0.31 -1.12
CA VAL A 541 -4.95 0.95 -1.86
C VAL A 541 -3.78 1.71 -1.26
N ALA A 542 -3.71 1.71 0.06
CA ALA A 542 -2.65 2.34 0.84
C ALA A 542 -2.47 1.57 2.14
N ALA A 543 -1.45 1.90 2.92
CA ALA A 543 -1.27 1.33 4.25
C ALA A 543 -2.52 1.61 5.11
N GLY A 544 -3.14 0.56 5.62
CA GLY A 544 -4.34 0.68 6.46
C GLY A 544 -5.61 1.05 5.71
N VAL A 545 -5.62 1.07 4.37
CA VAL A 545 -6.80 1.37 3.56
C VAL A 545 -7.08 0.24 2.58
N ARG A 546 -8.28 -0.32 2.65
CA ARG A 546 -8.80 -1.35 1.75
C ARG A 546 -9.83 -0.76 0.81
N ARG A 547 -9.97 -1.37 -0.35
CA ARG A 547 -10.94 -1.00 -1.40
C ARG A 547 -11.84 -2.17 -1.70
N ILE A 548 -13.14 -1.95 -1.71
CA ILE A 548 -14.13 -2.84 -2.28
C ILE A 548 -14.70 -2.21 -3.55
N GLU A 549 -14.85 -3.01 -4.59
CA GLU A 549 -15.69 -2.72 -5.74
C GLU A 549 -16.86 -3.71 -5.78
N ALA A 550 -18.06 -3.18 -5.99
CA ALA A 550 -19.27 -3.99 -5.98
C ALA A 550 -20.26 -3.54 -7.06
N LEU A 551 -21.18 -4.40 -7.39
CA LEU A 551 -22.22 -4.24 -8.39
C LEU A 551 -23.60 -4.40 -7.75
N THR A 552 -24.61 -3.79 -8.40
CA THR A 552 -26.03 -4.00 -8.05
C THR A 552 -26.85 -4.40 -9.27
N ASP A 553 -28.03 -4.97 -9.05
CA ASP A 553 -29.07 -5.26 -10.04
C ASP A 553 -28.53 -5.93 -11.32
N LYS A 554 -28.73 -5.26 -12.47
CA LYS A 554 -28.30 -5.73 -13.79
C LYS A 554 -26.79 -5.93 -13.92
N GLY A 555 -25.99 -5.15 -13.16
CA GLY A 555 -24.54 -5.30 -13.10
C GLY A 555 -24.15 -6.69 -12.59
N VAL A 556 -24.81 -7.17 -11.52
CA VAL A 556 -24.59 -8.50 -10.95
C VAL A 556 -24.99 -9.60 -11.94
N MET A 557 -26.14 -9.43 -12.62
CA MET A 557 -26.59 -10.40 -13.61
C MET A 557 -25.64 -10.52 -14.81
N LYS A 558 -25.11 -9.38 -15.29
CA LYS A 558 -24.08 -9.36 -16.35
C LYS A 558 -22.79 -10.04 -15.89
N TYR A 559 -22.38 -9.79 -14.65
CA TYR A 559 -21.20 -10.42 -14.07
C TYR A 559 -21.35 -11.96 -14.00
N PHE A 560 -22.47 -12.45 -13.51
CA PHE A 560 -22.74 -13.90 -13.50
C PHE A 560 -22.79 -14.50 -14.89
N ALA A 561 -23.41 -13.82 -15.86
CA ALA A 561 -23.42 -14.26 -17.26
C ALA A 561 -22.01 -14.32 -17.87
N SER A 562 -21.12 -13.36 -17.51
CA SER A 562 -19.71 -13.42 -17.96
C SER A 562 -18.96 -14.59 -17.36
N LEU A 563 -19.11 -14.86 -16.06
CA LEU A 563 -18.51 -16.02 -15.39
C LEU A 563 -19.03 -17.33 -15.96
N GLU A 564 -20.33 -17.41 -16.27
CA GLU A 564 -20.92 -18.58 -16.90
C GLU A 564 -20.34 -18.83 -18.31
N LYS A 565 -20.16 -17.75 -19.08
CA LYS A 565 -19.51 -17.80 -20.39
C LYS A 565 -18.09 -18.31 -20.32
N GLU A 566 -17.28 -17.73 -19.40
CA GLU A 566 -15.89 -18.15 -19.18
C GLU A 566 -15.78 -19.62 -18.77
N LEU A 567 -16.67 -20.08 -17.88
CA LEU A 567 -16.72 -21.49 -17.48
C LEU A 567 -17.08 -22.42 -18.64
N ASN A 568 -18.00 -22.00 -19.53
CA ASN A 568 -18.35 -22.75 -20.73
C ASN A 568 -17.16 -22.83 -21.71
N GLU A 569 -16.48 -21.68 -21.93
CA GLU A 569 -15.29 -21.63 -22.80
C GLU A 569 -14.15 -22.49 -22.24
N ALA A 570 -13.93 -22.48 -20.93
CA ALA A 570 -12.96 -23.35 -20.27
C ALA A 570 -13.32 -24.85 -20.42
N ALA A 571 -14.60 -25.21 -20.29
CA ALA A 571 -15.07 -26.57 -20.48
C ALA A 571 -14.86 -27.04 -21.91
N VAL A 572 -15.17 -26.21 -22.91
CA VAL A 572 -14.92 -26.48 -24.33
C VAL A 572 -13.41 -26.66 -24.59
N ALA A 573 -12.58 -25.78 -24.09
CA ALA A 573 -11.11 -25.88 -24.22
C ALA A 573 -10.57 -27.17 -23.61
N ALA A 574 -11.10 -27.60 -22.46
CA ALA A 574 -10.76 -28.86 -21.81
C ALA A 574 -11.45 -30.10 -22.44
N LYS A 575 -12.26 -29.90 -23.48
CA LYS A 575 -13.03 -30.94 -24.16
C LYS A 575 -13.91 -31.75 -23.20
N THR A 576 -14.69 -31.06 -22.37
CA THR A 576 -15.55 -31.66 -21.36
C THR A 576 -16.80 -30.80 -21.11
N GLU A 577 -17.73 -31.30 -20.30
CA GLU A 577 -18.89 -30.53 -19.80
C GLU A 577 -18.54 -29.81 -18.50
N ARG A 578 -19.23 -28.70 -18.17
CA ARG A 578 -19.00 -27.87 -16.98
C ARG A 578 -18.92 -28.70 -15.67
N PRO A 579 -19.83 -29.60 -15.34
CA PRO A 579 -19.76 -30.38 -14.10
C PRO A 579 -18.52 -31.28 -14.00
N GLN A 580 -17.90 -31.61 -15.13
CA GLN A 580 -16.72 -32.47 -15.21
C GLN A 580 -15.41 -31.68 -15.32
N LEU A 581 -15.46 -30.35 -15.39
CA LEU A 581 -14.30 -29.50 -15.71
C LEU A 581 -13.13 -29.73 -14.76
N ILE A 582 -13.36 -29.67 -13.45
CA ILE A 582 -12.32 -29.88 -12.44
C ILE A 582 -11.70 -31.29 -12.56
N ARG A 583 -12.55 -32.32 -12.74
CA ARG A 583 -12.07 -33.68 -12.90
C ARG A 583 -11.21 -33.82 -14.16
N ARG A 584 -11.61 -33.16 -15.26
CA ARG A 584 -10.87 -33.22 -16.54
C ARG A 584 -9.52 -32.50 -16.43
N ILE A 585 -9.49 -31.32 -15.80
CA ILE A 585 -8.23 -30.57 -15.53
C ILE A 585 -7.26 -31.42 -14.69
N ASN A 586 -7.75 -32.05 -13.63
CA ASN A 586 -6.91 -32.92 -12.79
C ASN A 586 -6.38 -34.14 -13.60
N ALA A 587 -7.23 -34.74 -14.43
CA ALA A 587 -6.82 -35.86 -15.31
C ALA A 587 -5.76 -35.42 -16.34
N MET A 588 -5.91 -34.22 -16.93
CA MET A 588 -4.92 -33.65 -17.84
C MET A 588 -3.57 -33.41 -17.15
N ASN A 589 -3.58 -32.89 -15.90
CA ASN A 589 -2.36 -32.69 -15.13
C ASN A 589 -1.64 -34.02 -14.83
N GLU A 590 -2.37 -35.06 -14.48
CA GLU A 590 -1.77 -36.40 -14.28
C GLU A 590 -1.25 -37.00 -15.58
N GLU A 591 -1.95 -36.80 -16.70
CA GLU A 591 -1.49 -37.23 -18.02
C GLU A 591 -0.21 -36.52 -18.46
N ILE A 592 -0.13 -35.18 -18.26
CA ILE A 592 1.08 -34.38 -18.51
C ILE A 592 2.25 -34.90 -17.68
N LYS A 593 2.03 -35.18 -16.39
CA LYS A 593 3.05 -35.72 -15.49
C LYS A 593 3.53 -37.11 -15.91
N ALA A 594 2.59 -37.96 -16.32
CA ALA A 594 2.90 -39.31 -16.85
C ALA A 594 3.71 -39.24 -18.14
N LEU A 595 3.28 -38.40 -19.09
CA LEU A 595 3.98 -38.21 -20.37
C LEU A 595 5.38 -37.58 -20.18
N SER A 596 5.54 -36.64 -19.23
CA SER A 596 6.86 -36.11 -18.90
C SER A 596 7.78 -37.21 -18.37
N SER A 597 7.29 -38.04 -17.44
CA SER A 597 8.08 -39.15 -16.87
C SER A 597 8.42 -40.20 -17.95
N GLU A 598 7.49 -40.49 -18.85
CA GLU A 598 7.73 -41.41 -19.98
C GLU A 598 8.75 -40.83 -20.97
N ASN A 599 8.65 -39.55 -21.29
CA ASN A 599 9.63 -38.86 -22.13
C ASN A 599 11.04 -38.92 -21.52
N ASP A 600 11.17 -38.70 -20.21
CA ASP A 600 12.46 -38.79 -19.52
C ASP A 600 13.00 -40.23 -19.53
N LYS A 601 12.14 -41.24 -19.37
CA LYS A 601 12.52 -42.66 -19.51
C LYS A 601 12.99 -43.00 -20.91
N LEU A 602 12.23 -42.55 -21.93
CA LEU A 602 12.57 -42.79 -23.35
C LEU A 602 13.92 -42.11 -23.71
N LYS A 603 14.14 -40.91 -23.24
CA LYS A 603 15.43 -40.21 -23.41
C LYS A 603 16.55 -40.97 -22.75
N ALA A 604 16.39 -41.45 -21.51
CA ALA A 604 17.35 -42.27 -20.84
C ALA A 604 17.65 -43.62 -21.53
N GLN A 605 16.60 -44.21 -22.15
CA GLN A 605 16.78 -45.44 -22.97
C GLN A 605 17.55 -45.15 -24.26
N ILE A 606 17.26 -44.06 -24.96
CA ILE A 606 18.00 -43.63 -26.15
C ILE A 606 19.49 -43.42 -25.79
N ALA A 607 19.74 -42.70 -24.70
CA ALA A 607 21.08 -42.45 -24.20
C ALA A 607 21.83 -43.75 -23.80
N ASN A 608 21.16 -44.70 -23.15
CA ASN A 608 21.74 -46.01 -22.83
C ASN A 608 22.00 -46.89 -24.05
N ASN A 609 21.13 -46.87 -25.08
CA ASN A 609 21.36 -47.62 -26.31
C ASN A 609 22.57 -47.05 -27.08
N ALA A 610 22.74 -45.74 -27.13
CA ALA A 610 23.91 -45.07 -27.70
C ALA A 610 25.21 -45.45 -26.99
N LEU A 611 25.15 -45.89 -25.75
CA LEU A 611 26.28 -46.30 -24.95
C LEU A 611 26.85 -47.67 -25.38
N GLY A 612 25.95 -48.63 -25.73
CA GLY A 612 26.34 -49.96 -26.13
C GLY A 612 27.28 -50.03 -27.37
N ASP A 613 27.10 -49.03 -28.27
CA ASP A 613 27.95 -48.89 -29.45
C ASP A 613 29.29 -48.16 -29.17
N VAL A 614 29.34 -47.34 -28.15
CA VAL A 614 30.49 -46.48 -27.86
C VAL A 614 31.47 -47.07 -26.85
N SER A 615 31.01 -47.90 -25.91
CA SER A 615 31.87 -48.50 -24.86
C SER A 615 32.91 -49.47 -25.42
N ASN A 616 32.70 -49.98 -26.63
CA ASN A 616 33.62 -50.91 -27.30
C ASN A 616 34.73 -50.21 -28.13
N ASP A 617 34.67 -48.89 -28.33
CA ASP A 617 35.64 -48.12 -29.14
C ASP A 617 36.75 -47.48 -28.27
N VAL A 618 37.33 -48.30 -27.40
CA VAL A 618 38.48 -47.87 -26.57
C VAL A 618 39.75 -47.89 -27.40
N LYS A 619 40.39 -46.71 -27.53
CA LYS A 619 41.68 -46.48 -28.23
C LYS A 619 42.75 -46.15 -27.22
N GLU A 620 44.01 -46.20 -27.64
CA GLU A 620 45.13 -45.91 -26.75
C GLU A 620 46.14 -44.98 -27.43
N VAL A 621 46.64 -44.02 -26.64
CA VAL A 621 47.74 -43.12 -27.08
C VAL A 621 48.73 -42.97 -25.91
N LYS A 622 50.03 -43.22 -26.15
CA LYS A 622 51.10 -43.18 -25.11
C LYS A 622 50.76 -43.91 -23.81
N GLY A 623 50.11 -45.09 -23.89
CA GLY A 623 49.75 -45.88 -22.70
C GLY A 623 48.56 -45.35 -21.92
N VAL A 624 47.78 -44.37 -22.47
CA VAL A 624 46.54 -43.84 -21.90
C VAL A 624 45.38 -44.25 -22.79
N LYS A 625 44.41 -44.92 -22.22
CA LYS A 625 43.17 -45.28 -22.92
C LYS A 625 42.29 -44.06 -23.12
N TYR A 626 41.60 -43.97 -24.23
CA TYR A 626 40.59 -42.92 -24.48
C TYR A 626 39.40 -43.45 -25.28
N ILE A 627 38.25 -42.83 -25.08
CA ILE A 627 37.05 -42.99 -25.88
C ILE A 627 36.76 -41.63 -26.50
N ALA A 628 36.61 -41.58 -27.81
CA ALA A 628 36.19 -40.40 -28.54
C ALA A 628 35.05 -40.77 -29.49
N ALA A 629 33.84 -40.37 -29.19
CA ALA A 629 32.66 -40.87 -29.89
C ALA A 629 31.61 -39.80 -30.13
N LYS A 630 30.85 -40.00 -31.20
CA LYS A 630 29.65 -39.28 -31.50
C LYS A 630 28.41 -40.03 -31.01
N VAL A 631 27.49 -39.34 -30.40
CA VAL A 631 26.12 -39.79 -30.07
C VAL A 631 25.15 -38.83 -30.64
N ASP A 632 23.97 -39.31 -31.10
CA ASP A 632 22.99 -38.45 -31.74
C ASP A 632 21.87 -38.05 -30.77
N ASN A 633 21.43 -36.78 -30.83
CA ASN A 633 20.25 -36.25 -30.11
C ASN A 633 20.29 -36.36 -28.59
N VAL A 634 21.48 -36.28 -27.97
CA VAL A 634 21.69 -36.31 -26.52
C VAL A 634 21.94 -34.87 -26.03
N ASP A 635 21.22 -34.46 -25.01
CA ASP A 635 21.42 -33.13 -24.42
C ASP A 635 22.65 -33.07 -23.49
N MET A 636 23.01 -31.86 -23.02
CA MET A 636 24.20 -31.66 -22.22
C MET A 636 24.14 -32.40 -20.85
N ASN A 637 22.98 -32.54 -20.23
CA ASN A 637 22.83 -33.25 -18.97
C ASN A 637 22.95 -34.75 -19.18
N GLU A 638 22.35 -35.24 -20.24
CA GLU A 638 22.48 -36.64 -20.65
C GLU A 638 23.91 -36.99 -21.06
N LEU A 639 24.61 -36.11 -21.80
CA LEU A 639 26.02 -36.24 -22.14
C LEU A 639 26.91 -36.36 -20.88
N ARG A 640 26.56 -35.59 -19.84
CA ARG A 640 27.29 -35.67 -18.56
C ARG A 640 27.13 -37.03 -17.89
N ASN A 641 25.91 -37.52 -17.82
CA ASN A 641 25.61 -38.83 -17.27
C ASN A 641 26.29 -39.96 -18.06
N LEU A 642 26.30 -39.86 -19.39
CA LEU A 642 27.01 -40.76 -20.30
C LEU A 642 28.51 -40.72 -20.08
N GLY A 643 29.08 -39.51 -19.97
CA GLY A 643 30.50 -39.32 -19.70
C GLY A 643 30.96 -39.91 -18.38
N ASP A 644 30.20 -39.72 -17.31
CA ASP A 644 30.46 -40.32 -16.01
C ASP A 644 30.43 -41.86 -16.07
N LYS A 645 29.46 -42.41 -16.77
CA LYS A 645 29.32 -43.86 -16.94
C LYS A 645 30.49 -44.46 -17.74
N LEU A 646 30.81 -43.87 -18.91
CA LEU A 646 31.95 -44.28 -19.73
C LEU A 646 33.30 -44.11 -18.99
N LYS A 647 33.43 -43.04 -18.19
CA LYS A 647 34.59 -42.82 -17.34
C LYS A 647 34.73 -43.95 -16.28
N GLY A 648 33.59 -44.43 -15.73
CA GLY A 648 33.58 -45.61 -14.83
C GLY A 648 33.95 -46.91 -15.55
N GLU A 649 33.47 -47.14 -16.76
CA GLU A 649 33.74 -48.35 -17.57
C GLU A 649 35.18 -48.43 -18.06
N ILE A 650 35.78 -47.31 -18.52
CA ILE A 650 37.16 -47.27 -18.98
C ILE A 650 38.15 -47.47 -17.83
N GLY A 651 37.74 -47.19 -16.60
CA GLY A 651 38.53 -47.35 -15.37
C GLY A 651 39.69 -46.36 -15.25
N SER A 652 40.56 -46.30 -16.23
CA SER A 652 41.69 -45.36 -16.33
C SER A 652 41.76 -44.83 -17.75
N GLY A 653 41.47 -43.50 -17.97
CA GLY A 653 41.47 -42.95 -19.33
C GLY A 653 40.79 -41.58 -19.47
N VAL A 654 40.62 -41.18 -20.72
CA VAL A 654 39.95 -39.94 -21.14
C VAL A 654 38.71 -40.30 -21.96
N VAL A 655 37.60 -39.64 -21.70
CA VAL A 655 36.36 -39.76 -22.45
C VAL A 655 36.01 -38.41 -23.08
N LEU A 656 35.77 -38.39 -24.37
CA LEU A 656 35.17 -37.27 -25.09
C LEU A 656 33.92 -37.75 -25.83
N ILE A 657 32.78 -37.16 -25.52
CA ILE A 657 31.53 -37.46 -26.21
C ILE A 657 31.00 -36.17 -26.84
N VAL A 658 30.56 -36.29 -28.08
CA VAL A 658 29.99 -35.18 -28.88
C VAL A 658 28.62 -35.58 -29.33
N SER A 659 27.64 -34.71 -29.17
CA SER A 659 26.27 -34.89 -29.68
C SER A 659 25.85 -33.74 -30.58
N ALA A 660 25.17 -34.10 -31.66
CA ALA A 660 24.51 -33.14 -32.54
C ALA A 660 23.00 -33.14 -32.30
N GLN A 661 22.41 -31.97 -32.15
CA GLN A 661 20.97 -31.74 -32.08
C GLN A 661 20.59 -30.61 -33.07
N GLY A 662 20.12 -31.00 -34.27
CA GLY A 662 19.97 -30.05 -35.37
C GLY A 662 21.29 -29.35 -35.69
N ASP A 663 21.33 -28.02 -35.64
CA ASP A 663 22.53 -27.21 -35.88
C ASP A 663 23.41 -27.00 -34.65
N LYS A 664 23.03 -27.55 -33.48
CA LYS A 664 23.78 -27.41 -32.24
C LYS A 664 24.64 -28.66 -32.00
N VAL A 665 25.88 -28.41 -31.58
CA VAL A 665 26.80 -29.45 -31.13
C VAL A 665 27.05 -29.26 -29.65
N ASN A 666 26.85 -30.32 -28.85
CA ASN A 666 27.20 -30.36 -27.44
C ASN A 666 28.35 -31.35 -27.26
N MET A 667 29.32 -31.04 -26.41
CA MET A 667 30.45 -31.95 -26.16
C MET A 667 30.86 -31.89 -24.68
N ILE A 668 31.32 -33.02 -24.18
CA ILE A 668 31.87 -33.15 -22.86
C ILE A 668 33.15 -33.99 -22.90
N ALA A 669 34.17 -33.55 -22.18
CA ALA A 669 35.38 -34.34 -21.95
C ALA A 669 35.56 -34.61 -20.45
N MET A 670 35.95 -35.82 -20.12
CA MET A 670 36.24 -36.24 -18.75
C MET A 670 37.55 -37.03 -18.71
N ALA A 671 38.31 -36.90 -17.63
CA ALA A 671 39.54 -37.63 -17.39
C ALA A 671 39.58 -38.21 -15.97
N THR A 672 40.20 -39.38 -15.81
CA THR A 672 40.40 -39.97 -14.48
C THR A 672 41.65 -39.37 -13.83
N ASP A 673 41.72 -39.39 -12.49
CA ASP A 673 42.78 -38.69 -11.74
C ASP A 673 44.19 -39.21 -12.04
N ASP A 674 44.34 -40.50 -12.31
CA ASP A 674 45.60 -41.15 -12.65
C ASP A 674 46.14 -40.69 -14.02
N VAL A 675 45.29 -40.44 -15.01
CA VAL A 675 45.71 -39.90 -16.34
C VAL A 675 45.93 -38.38 -16.30
N ILE A 676 45.25 -37.69 -15.41
CA ILE A 676 45.53 -36.28 -15.13
C ILE A 676 46.94 -36.11 -14.57
N ALA A 677 47.35 -36.99 -13.67
CA ALA A 677 48.73 -37.04 -13.15
C ALA A 677 49.78 -37.28 -14.25
N LYS A 678 49.42 -37.94 -15.38
CA LYS A 678 50.25 -38.14 -16.57
C LYS A 678 50.22 -36.99 -17.56
N GLY A 679 49.44 -35.93 -17.26
CA GLY A 679 49.37 -34.70 -18.08
C GLY A 679 48.07 -34.52 -18.86
N ALA A 680 47.15 -35.47 -18.88
CA ALA A 680 45.87 -35.31 -19.55
C ALA A 680 45.01 -34.23 -18.88
N HIS A 681 44.33 -33.39 -19.67
CA HIS A 681 43.58 -32.26 -19.17
C HIS A 681 42.32 -32.05 -20.01
N ALA A 682 41.14 -32.41 -19.49
CA ALA A 682 39.87 -32.29 -20.20
C ALA A 682 39.57 -30.86 -20.72
N GLY A 683 39.88 -29.81 -19.94
CA GLY A 683 39.69 -28.41 -20.33
C GLY A 683 40.55 -28.00 -21.52
N ASN A 684 41.79 -28.46 -21.60
CA ASN A 684 42.68 -28.18 -22.73
C ASN A 684 42.29 -28.98 -23.98
N LEU A 685 41.84 -30.24 -23.78
CA LEU A 685 41.26 -31.05 -24.87
C LEU A 685 40.10 -30.37 -25.52
N ILE A 686 39.11 -29.95 -24.71
CA ILE A 686 37.92 -29.22 -25.19
C ILE A 686 38.33 -27.94 -25.93
N LYS A 687 39.24 -27.13 -25.37
CA LYS A 687 39.68 -25.89 -26.03
C LYS A 687 40.31 -26.16 -27.39
N ALA A 688 41.06 -27.22 -27.54
CA ALA A 688 41.75 -27.54 -28.82
C ALA A 688 40.77 -28.03 -29.90
N VAL A 689 39.68 -28.71 -29.53
CA VAL A 689 38.75 -29.32 -30.48
C VAL A 689 37.48 -28.50 -30.73
N ALA A 690 37.03 -27.67 -29.79
CA ALA A 690 35.75 -26.96 -29.87
C ALA A 690 35.67 -25.94 -31.06
N SER A 691 36.80 -25.37 -31.44
CA SER A 691 36.87 -24.43 -32.58
C SER A 691 36.51 -25.08 -33.93
N ILE A 692 36.74 -26.38 -34.10
CA ILE A 692 36.46 -27.17 -35.32
C ILE A 692 34.96 -27.19 -35.63
N VAL A 693 34.15 -27.21 -34.59
CA VAL A 693 32.66 -27.20 -34.69
C VAL A 693 32.10 -25.80 -34.52
N GLY A 694 32.90 -24.76 -34.67
CA GLY A 694 32.46 -23.35 -34.52
C GLY A 694 31.98 -23.04 -33.09
N GLY A 695 32.61 -23.64 -32.12
CA GLY A 695 32.26 -23.52 -30.72
C GLY A 695 33.39 -23.03 -29.81
N GLY A 696 33.07 -22.90 -28.55
CA GLY A 696 34.00 -22.55 -27.49
C GLY A 696 33.58 -23.16 -26.16
N GLY A 697 34.54 -23.42 -25.31
CA GLY A 697 34.28 -23.97 -24.00
C GLY A 697 35.56 -24.19 -23.21
N GLY A 698 35.46 -24.84 -22.08
CA GLY A 698 36.59 -25.16 -21.21
C GLY A 698 36.11 -25.80 -19.93
N GLY A 699 37.00 -26.00 -19.00
CA GLY A 699 36.68 -26.60 -17.73
C GLY A 699 37.94 -26.95 -16.94
N ARG A 700 37.76 -27.82 -15.96
CA ARG A 700 38.79 -28.30 -15.07
C ARG A 700 39.55 -29.49 -15.72
N PRO A 701 40.67 -29.91 -15.14
CA PRO A 701 41.40 -31.07 -15.67
C PRO A 701 40.57 -32.36 -15.74
N ASN A 702 39.66 -32.56 -14.79
CA ASN A 702 38.85 -33.76 -14.68
C ASN A 702 37.52 -33.72 -15.50
N MET A 703 37.04 -32.53 -15.87
CA MET A 703 35.80 -32.37 -16.65
C MET A 703 35.74 -31.00 -17.34
N ALA A 704 35.32 -30.99 -18.59
CA ALA A 704 35.10 -29.79 -19.37
C ALA A 704 33.95 -29.98 -20.36
N GLN A 705 33.31 -28.86 -20.74
CA GLN A 705 32.17 -28.83 -21.65
C GLN A 705 32.30 -27.71 -22.67
N ALA A 706 31.76 -27.94 -23.86
CA ALA A 706 31.64 -26.91 -24.88
C ALA A 706 30.40 -27.12 -25.72
N GLY A 707 29.97 -26.02 -26.38
CA GLY A 707 28.95 -26.05 -27.42
C GLY A 707 29.54 -25.56 -28.75
N GLY A 708 28.94 -25.99 -29.88
CA GLY A 708 29.29 -25.56 -31.22
C GLY A 708 28.06 -25.40 -32.11
N LYS A 709 28.26 -24.90 -33.33
CA LYS A 709 27.20 -24.62 -34.32
C LYS A 709 27.43 -25.30 -35.69
N ASN A 710 28.45 -26.15 -35.80
CA ASN A 710 28.80 -26.85 -37.05
C ASN A 710 28.85 -28.36 -36.84
N PRO A 711 27.75 -29.09 -36.97
CA PRO A 711 27.72 -30.57 -36.82
C PRO A 711 28.60 -31.30 -37.83
N ALA A 712 28.82 -30.73 -39.05
CA ALA A 712 29.67 -31.35 -40.08
C ALA A 712 31.15 -31.47 -39.69
N GLY A 713 31.60 -30.68 -38.69
CA GLY A 713 32.97 -30.75 -38.18
C GLY A 713 33.20 -31.81 -37.14
N ILE A 714 32.18 -32.62 -36.71
CA ILE A 714 32.31 -33.57 -35.62
C ILE A 714 33.34 -34.67 -35.93
N ASP A 715 33.35 -35.21 -37.15
CA ASP A 715 34.27 -36.26 -37.54
C ASP A 715 35.75 -35.77 -37.54
N GLU A 716 35.98 -34.54 -38.02
CA GLU A 716 37.28 -33.89 -37.96
C GLU A 716 37.70 -33.65 -36.48
N LEU A 717 36.73 -33.20 -35.64
CA LEU A 717 36.97 -33.03 -34.23
C LEU A 717 37.42 -34.32 -33.55
N LEU A 718 36.71 -35.44 -33.79
CA LEU A 718 37.02 -36.72 -33.24
C LEU A 718 38.39 -37.25 -33.73
N ALA A 719 38.71 -37.03 -35.01
CA ALA A 719 40.01 -37.40 -35.58
C ALA A 719 41.20 -36.63 -34.95
N LYS A 720 40.95 -35.44 -34.44
CA LYS A 720 41.98 -34.56 -33.81
C LYS A 720 42.29 -34.97 -32.34
N VAL A 721 41.42 -35.75 -31.70
CA VAL A 721 41.56 -36.11 -30.27
C VAL A 721 42.86 -36.80 -29.95
N PRO A 722 43.33 -37.85 -30.69
CA PRO A 722 44.58 -38.53 -30.37
C PRO A 722 45.80 -37.62 -30.45
N GLU A 723 45.87 -36.74 -31.43
CA GLU A 723 46.98 -35.77 -31.60
C GLU A 723 47.03 -34.79 -30.39
N VAL A 724 45.88 -34.27 -29.97
CA VAL A 724 45.83 -33.37 -28.81
C VAL A 724 46.22 -34.11 -27.52
N LEU A 725 45.75 -35.34 -27.30
CA LEU A 725 46.10 -36.12 -26.15
C LEU A 725 47.61 -36.50 -26.17
N GLU A 726 48.18 -36.83 -27.33
CA GLU A 726 49.60 -37.13 -27.49
C GLU A 726 50.47 -35.94 -27.08
N GLY A 727 50.04 -34.71 -27.38
CA GLY A 727 50.71 -33.49 -26.98
C GLY A 727 50.59 -33.16 -25.46
N GLN A 728 49.58 -33.66 -24.80
CA GLN A 728 49.35 -33.44 -23.36
C GLN A 728 50.08 -34.47 -22.47
N ILE A 729 50.10 -35.70 -22.88
CA ILE A 729 50.65 -36.83 -22.11
C ILE A 729 52.17 -36.81 -22.20
N LYS A 730 52.80 -36.79 -21.04
CA LYS A 730 54.26 -36.77 -20.90
C LYS A 730 54.87 -38.18 -21.04
#